data_a5f4be237b47979976715c6b7647db8c
#
_entry.id   a5f4be237b47979976715c6b7647db8c
#
_cell.length_a   1.000
_cell.length_b   1.000
_cell.length_c   1.000
_cell.angle_alpha   90.00
_cell.angle_beta   90.00
_cell.angle_gamma   90.00
#
_symmetry.space_group_name_H-M   'P 1'
#
loop_
_entity.id
_entity.type
_entity.pdbx_description
1 polymer ?
#
loop_
_entity_poly.entity_id
_entity_poly.type
_entity_poly.pdbx_seq_one_letter_code
_entity_poly.pdbx_strand_id
1 'polypeptide(L)'
;MKKNICLIVGLILCLVNIGQTQVVNYLSVPGYNETTKIDPNGYSILPSGRYVTPAGKSIRISHDPFGLAISPDQKVAITMHENAITIIDLVTLNQKRIPEYYNKKESPLLKGSFLGVAFDTRKNVVYLSGGDEGSVVVFDYIARKKVDSIYLDGVFNGKKYEGSFTSDLLYYAPKNELLILDRGNFRLVRYSLTNKKIIASIPTGRQPFGLALSPDQKTVLVANVGMYAYPIVEGTTKENIKTQYINWHPFGNNTKESIEGTEIDGKKIPGLGSPNAPESMSVFCIDLTKNKTFAKLKTGMLLGELVEDAEVIGGASPNSIVVSNKYAYVTNATNDNIAVIDYKKGRIVKHIPIKVDQRIDKLRGLVPFGIDISKDEKYLYVALLGFNAVAKIEIATEKTLGLIPTGWGTTRVKLSGNDAELYVTSCRGLGAGPNGGKNFTIPVQGSYIGDIQLGTFQKIENPSQQQLQTYTQQVIANTFITKSETDSLPLPVLPGSKASPIKHIVFITKENRTFDEVFGQMNTVRGDQTLARFGLDVNVFGKKDFVKNVNVSPNHIKIAKQFSISDNFYCDSDASIHGHHWMMGVIPNEWVETNSSTAKTADYFSSAPGRRFPGSTGSMDPEDYAEIGGLWEALDRKKISYYNFGQANETAHVREDWNDTATGAAHIVMVPMQKGVWEKTSHNFAGYNTNIPDQFRAKQFEEEFTKKWLNGKDTLPQLITVMLPNDHTAGPRPEDGYPYSASYVADNDLALGRTLHFLSRTPYWKDMLVIVTEDDPQGGVDHIDAHRSILLMAGPYVKKNYVSKTHANFGSILKVMYNILGVPYVNQYDITASLLNDFFTNKPDFTPYNFEFPSQEVFDWDKSMKKYNQPIDWRKIKQGPKMDNENEQRTEHYKTSGTIIQK
;
A
#
# COMPACT_ATOMS: atom_id res chain seq x y z
N MET A 1 -33.92 -44.37 74.47
CA MET A 1 -33.40 -45.13 73.38
C MET A 1 -34.37 -45.08 72.20
N LYS A 2 -34.24 -44.17 71.34
CA LYS A 2 -34.90 -44.23 69.98
C LYS A 2 -33.99 -43.56 69.00
N LYS A 3 -33.49 -44.33 68.03
CA LYS A 3 -32.66 -43.92 66.94
C LYS A 3 -33.56 -43.24 65.87
N ASN A 4 -33.26 -42.01 65.47
CA ASN A 4 -33.88 -41.44 64.31
C ASN A 4 -32.86 -41.52 63.15
N ILE A 5 -33.28 -42.19 62.11
CA ILE A 5 -32.55 -42.24 60.81
C ILE A 5 -33.08 -41.08 59.95
N CYS A 6 -32.21 -40.12 59.67
CA CYS A 6 -32.49 -39.08 58.65
C CYS A 6 -32.02 -39.56 57.28
N LEU A 7 -32.99 -39.75 56.36
CA LEU A 7 -32.73 -39.97 54.94
C LEU A 7 -32.40 -38.64 54.24
N ILE A 8 -31.14 -38.47 53.79
CA ILE A 8 -30.76 -37.34 52.95
C ILE A 8 -30.99 -37.75 51.50
N VAL A 9 -32.03 -37.17 50.89
CA VAL A 9 -32.25 -37.25 49.42
C VAL A 9 -31.42 -36.16 48.79
N GLY A 10 -30.28 -36.55 48.20
CA GLY A 10 -29.46 -35.63 47.41
C GLY A 10 -30.14 -35.34 46.07
N LEU A 11 -30.68 -34.14 45.89
CA LEU A 11 -31.09 -33.61 44.60
C LEU A 11 -29.82 -33.18 43.85
N ILE A 12 -29.42 -34.00 42.87
CA ILE A 12 -28.42 -33.60 41.90
C ILE A 12 -29.10 -32.63 40.90
N LEU A 13 -28.97 -31.32 41.12
CA LEU A 13 -29.29 -30.34 40.13
C LEU A 13 -28.15 -30.37 39.07
N CYS A 14 -28.38 -31.03 37.95
CA CYS A 14 -27.64 -30.78 36.74
C CYS A 14 -27.91 -29.34 36.30
N LEU A 15 -27.02 -28.40 36.67
CA LEU A 15 -26.93 -27.10 36.05
C LEU A 15 -26.50 -27.31 34.62
N VAL A 16 -27.45 -27.41 33.71
CA VAL A 16 -27.22 -27.18 32.30
C VAL A 16 -26.88 -25.70 32.18
N ASN A 17 -25.62 -25.40 32.14
CA ASN A 17 -25.17 -24.09 31.69
C ASN A 17 -25.62 -23.92 30.24
N ILE A 18 -26.82 -23.40 30.05
CA ILE A 18 -27.24 -22.82 28.77
C ILE A 18 -26.38 -21.59 28.65
N GLY A 19 -25.22 -21.69 27.97
CA GLY A 19 -24.39 -20.57 27.66
C GLY A 19 -25.25 -19.52 26.97
N GLN A 20 -25.56 -18.44 27.66
CA GLN A 20 -26.19 -17.29 27.04
C GLN A 20 -25.21 -16.83 25.96
N THR A 21 -25.61 -16.99 24.71
CA THR A 21 -24.85 -16.44 23.58
C THR A 21 -24.77 -14.91 23.75
N GLN A 22 -23.56 -14.42 23.99
CA GLN A 22 -23.33 -13.00 24.26
C GLN A 22 -23.52 -12.20 22.97
N VAL A 23 -24.29 -11.14 23.00
CA VAL A 23 -24.36 -10.15 21.94
C VAL A 23 -23.15 -9.21 22.13
N VAL A 24 -22.36 -9.06 21.07
CA VAL A 24 -21.12 -8.29 21.06
C VAL A 24 -21.21 -7.15 20.05
N ASN A 25 -20.85 -5.95 20.47
CA ASN A 25 -20.76 -4.77 19.61
C ASN A 25 -19.40 -4.71 18.92
N TYR A 26 -19.38 -4.38 17.62
CA TYR A 26 -18.17 -4.20 16.83
C TYR A 26 -18.32 -3.05 15.83
N LEU A 27 -17.21 -2.56 15.32
CA LEU A 27 -17.18 -1.55 14.26
C LEU A 27 -17.19 -2.22 12.89
N SER A 28 -17.87 -1.60 11.93
CA SER A 28 -17.96 -2.06 10.54
C SER A 28 -18.05 -0.86 9.60
N VAL A 29 -17.70 -1.04 8.36
CA VAL A 29 -17.90 -0.02 7.31
C VAL A 29 -19.39 0.23 7.06
N PRO A 30 -19.80 1.44 6.65
CA PRO A 30 -21.21 1.75 6.38
C PRO A 30 -21.74 1.00 5.14
N GLY A 31 -20.92 0.77 4.11
CA GLY A 31 -21.27 0.08 2.86
C GLY A 31 -21.36 -1.45 2.98
N TYR A 32 -21.62 -1.98 4.16
CA TYR A 32 -21.54 -3.39 4.54
C TYR A 32 -22.13 -4.41 3.55
N ASN A 33 -23.22 -4.10 2.85
CA ASN A 33 -23.87 -4.97 1.87
C ASN A 33 -23.99 -4.32 0.47
N GLU A 34 -23.37 -3.17 0.28
CA GLU A 34 -23.41 -2.46 -0.98
C GLU A 34 -22.16 -2.78 -1.82
N THR A 35 -22.30 -2.67 -3.15
CA THR A 35 -21.14 -2.68 -4.05
C THR A 35 -20.55 -1.27 -4.13
N THR A 36 -19.29 -1.18 -4.53
CA THR A 36 -18.67 0.09 -4.89
C THR A 36 -19.53 0.86 -5.92
N LYS A 37 -19.50 2.17 -5.84
CA LYS A 37 -20.12 3.05 -6.83
C LYS A 37 -19.48 4.45 -6.79
N ILE A 38 -19.52 5.14 -7.91
CA ILE A 38 -19.19 6.56 -8.03
C ILE A 38 -20.47 7.35 -8.18
N ASP A 39 -20.75 8.25 -7.24
CA ASP A 39 -21.88 9.17 -7.29
C ASP A 39 -21.43 10.59 -6.86
N PRO A 40 -21.11 11.47 -7.81
CA PRO A 40 -20.70 12.84 -7.50
C PRO A 40 -21.79 13.72 -6.87
N ASN A 41 -23.05 13.33 -6.98
CA ASN A 41 -24.21 14.09 -6.49
C ASN A 41 -24.81 13.51 -5.20
N GLY A 42 -24.31 12.37 -4.75
CA GLY A 42 -24.76 11.68 -3.56
C GLY A 42 -23.59 11.23 -2.70
N TYR A 43 -23.48 9.91 -2.48
CA TYR A 43 -22.32 9.30 -1.82
C TYR A 43 -21.71 8.22 -2.70
N SER A 44 -20.39 8.27 -2.84
CA SER A 44 -19.63 7.18 -3.44
C SER A 44 -19.26 6.14 -2.39
N ILE A 45 -19.13 4.87 -2.81
CA ILE A 45 -18.72 3.76 -1.98
C ILE A 45 -17.35 3.29 -2.47
N LEU A 46 -16.37 3.35 -1.60
CA LEU A 46 -14.99 2.98 -1.89
C LEU A 46 -14.76 1.46 -1.83
N PRO A 47 -13.67 0.94 -2.39
CA PRO A 47 -13.20 -0.43 -2.18
C PRO A 47 -13.15 -0.84 -0.71
N SER A 48 -12.79 0.08 0.19
CA SER A 48 -12.82 -0.14 1.64
C SER A 48 -14.22 -0.27 2.26
N GLY A 49 -15.30 -0.04 1.50
CA GLY A 49 -16.68 0.02 2.02
C GLY A 49 -17.03 1.32 2.75
N ARG A 50 -16.10 2.28 2.81
CA ARG A 50 -16.35 3.62 3.37
C ARG A 50 -17.12 4.47 2.35
N TYR A 51 -17.86 5.43 2.86
CA TYR A 51 -18.53 6.43 2.01
C TYR A 51 -17.62 7.64 1.77
N VAL A 52 -17.81 8.29 0.64
CA VAL A 52 -17.19 9.57 0.31
C VAL A 52 -18.27 10.56 -0.10
N THR A 53 -18.29 11.69 0.61
CA THR A 53 -19.25 12.80 0.42
C THR A 53 -18.50 14.12 0.54
N PRO A 54 -17.70 14.52 -0.46
CA PRO A 54 -16.81 15.67 -0.37
C PRO A 54 -17.57 16.99 -0.10
N ALA A 55 -17.09 17.80 0.85
CA ALA A 55 -17.65 19.11 1.15
C ALA A 55 -17.38 20.13 0.03
N GLY A 56 -18.22 21.14 -0.08
CA GLY A 56 -18.04 22.25 -1.01
C GLY A 56 -18.25 21.85 -2.47
N LYS A 57 -17.49 22.48 -3.37
CA LYS A 57 -17.50 22.16 -4.80
C LYS A 57 -16.29 21.27 -5.13
N SER A 58 -16.54 20.14 -5.76
CA SER A 58 -15.50 19.18 -6.14
C SER A 58 -15.44 19.03 -7.67
N ILE A 59 -14.21 18.97 -8.21
CA ILE A 59 -13.95 18.61 -9.60
C ILE A 59 -12.99 17.43 -9.66
N ARG A 60 -13.14 16.54 -10.63
CA ARG A 60 -12.20 15.44 -10.89
C ARG A 60 -11.00 15.97 -11.66
N ILE A 61 -9.80 15.64 -11.22
CA ILE A 61 -8.51 15.97 -11.83
C ILE A 61 -7.72 14.69 -12.10
N SER A 62 -6.49 14.79 -12.62
CA SER A 62 -5.65 13.60 -12.77
C SER A 62 -5.42 12.89 -11.43
N HIS A 63 -5.10 11.59 -11.48
CA HIS A 63 -4.72 10.81 -10.30
C HIS A 63 -3.51 11.44 -9.57
N ASP A 64 -3.32 11.11 -8.32
CA ASP A 64 -2.16 11.43 -7.48
C ASP A 64 -1.72 12.91 -7.46
N PRO A 65 -2.62 13.86 -7.13
CA PRO A 65 -2.26 15.27 -6.96
C PRO A 65 -1.51 15.49 -5.63
N PHE A 66 -0.20 15.16 -5.58
CA PHE A 66 0.63 15.33 -4.38
C PHE A 66 1.18 16.74 -4.22
N GLY A 67 1.36 17.49 -5.30
CA GLY A 67 1.76 18.90 -5.26
C GLY A 67 0.56 19.84 -5.44
N LEU A 68 0.50 20.92 -4.63
CA LEU A 68 -0.53 21.97 -4.75
C LEU A 68 0.06 23.33 -4.39
N ALA A 69 -0.06 24.29 -5.31
CA ALA A 69 0.22 25.69 -5.03
C ALA A 69 -0.89 26.61 -5.54
N ILE A 70 -1.07 27.73 -4.85
CA ILE A 70 -2.01 28.80 -5.23
C ILE A 70 -1.22 30.00 -5.74
N SER A 71 -1.65 30.60 -6.84
CA SER A 71 -1.02 31.80 -7.40
C SER A 71 -1.07 32.99 -6.44
N PRO A 72 -0.09 33.91 -6.50
CA PRO A 72 -0.05 35.07 -5.59
C PRO A 72 -1.30 35.95 -5.64
N ASP A 73 -1.97 36.01 -6.81
CA ASP A 73 -3.23 36.77 -7.01
C ASP A 73 -4.50 36.00 -6.61
N GLN A 74 -4.33 34.77 -6.08
CA GLN A 74 -5.42 33.89 -5.61
C GLN A 74 -6.42 33.48 -6.69
N LYS A 75 -6.02 33.47 -7.98
CA LYS A 75 -6.92 33.15 -9.10
C LYS A 75 -6.69 31.76 -9.68
N VAL A 76 -5.50 31.21 -9.52
CA VAL A 76 -5.10 29.96 -10.14
C VAL A 76 -4.53 29.02 -9.08
N ALA A 77 -4.97 27.76 -9.13
CA ALA A 77 -4.27 26.66 -8.47
C ALA A 77 -3.54 25.81 -9.51
N ILE A 78 -2.38 25.28 -9.15
CA ILE A 78 -1.68 24.26 -9.94
C ILE A 78 -1.50 23.04 -9.04
N THR A 79 -1.99 21.89 -9.54
CA THR A 79 -1.68 20.59 -8.96
C THR A 79 -0.64 19.87 -9.80
N MET A 80 0.26 19.16 -9.14
CA MET A 80 1.26 18.34 -9.81
C MET A 80 0.96 16.87 -9.58
N HIS A 81 1.05 16.10 -10.66
CA HIS A 81 0.87 14.66 -10.76
C HIS A 81 2.18 14.02 -11.22
N GLU A 82 2.28 12.72 -11.28
CA GLU A 82 3.52 12.02 -11.62
C GLU A 82 4.26 12.59 -12.86
N ASN A 83 3.52 12.86 -13.93
CA ASN A 83 4.10 13.34 -15.18
C ASN A 83 3.25 14.44 -15.85
N ALA A 84 2.42 15.10 -15.10
CA ALA A 84 1.49 16.10 -15.58
C ALA A 84 1.22 17.18 -14.53
N ILE A 85 0.66 18.29 -14.96
CA ILE A 85 0.08 19.31 -14.10
C ILE A 85 -1.38 19.56 -14.50
N THR A 86 -2.19 20.00 -13.52
CA THR A 86 -3.52 20.56 -13.80
C THR A 86 -3.55 22.00 -13.33
N ILE A 87 -3.90 22.91 -14.25
CA ILE A 87 -4.12 24.33 -13.99
C ILE A 87 -5.62 24.53 -13.75
N ILE A 88 -6.00 25.12 -12.63
CA ILE A 88 -7.38 25.28 -12.18
C ILE A 88 -7.66 26.78 -11.96
N ASP A 89 -8.69 27.32 -12.60
CA ASP A 89 -9.22 28.65 -12.32
C ASP A 89 -10.05 28.58 -11.02
N LEU A 90 -9.67 29.33 -9.99
CA LEU A 90 -10.30 29.26 -8.67
C LEU A 90 -11.66 29.93 -8.58
N VAL A 91 -12.05 30.74 -9.59
CA VAL A 91 -13.37 31.37 -9.66
C VAL A 91 -14.38 30.42 -10.31
N THR A 92 -14.02 29.88 -11.46
CA THR A 92 -14.92 29.07 -12.29
C THR A 92 -14.79 27.58 -12.05
N LEU A 93 -13.69 27.12 -11.46
CA LEU A 93 -13.23 25.72 -11.35
C LEU A 93 -12.98 25.04 -12.71
N ASN A 94 -12.87 25.82 -13.80
CA ASN A 94 -12.41 25.27 -15.06
C ASN A 94 -10.97 24.81 -14.94
N GLN A 95 -10.69 23.62 -15.49
CA GLN A 95 -9.38 23.00 -15.40
C GLN A 95 -8.77 22.73 -16.77
N LYS A 96 -7.45 22.70 -16.82
CA LYS A 96 -6.66 22.28 -17.98
C LYS A 96 -5.52 21.39 -17.52
N ARG A 97 -5.54 20.12 -17.93
CA ARG A 97 -4.42 19.18 -17.77
C ARG A 97 -3.35 19.41 -18.84
N ILE A 98 -2.10 19.34 -18.46
CA ILE A 98 -0.94 19.46 -19.37
C ILE A 98 0.06 18.33 -19.04
N PRO A 99 0.36 17.46 -20.02
CA PRO A 99 -0.21 17.37 -21.37
C PRO A 99 -1.66 16.87 -21.32
N GLU A 100 -2.39 17.04 -22.39
CA GLU A 100 -3.68 16.33 -22.58
C GLU A 100 -3.42 14.82 -22.65
N TYR A 101 -4.37 13.99 -22.23
CA TYR A 101 -4.18 12.53 -22.11
C TYR A 101 -3.68 11.87 -23.41
N TYR A 102 -4.08 12.38 -24.55
CA TYR A 102 -3.67 11.83 -25.84
C TYR A 102 -2.27 12.23 -26.29
N ASN A 103 -1.62 13.18 -25.62
CA ASN A 103 -0.35 13.76 -26.06
C ASN A 103 0.74 13.65 -24.98
N LYS A 104 1.02 12.44 -24.53
CA LYS A 104 2.06 12.15 -23.49
C LYS A 104 3.46 12.69 -23.87
N LYS A 105 3.74 12.89 -25.14
CA LYS A 105 5.04 13.41 -25.63
C LYS A 105 5.26 14.90 -25.33
N GLU A 106 4.21 15.66 -25.06
CA GLU A 106 4.28 17.08 -24.72
C GLU A 106 4.28 17.35 -23.21
N SER A 107 4.51 16.33 -22.40
CA SER A 107 4.61 16.55 -20.95
C SER A 107 5.75 17.51 -20.62
N PRO A 108 5.51 18.57 -19.82
CA PRO A 108 6.58 19.39 -19.29
C PRO A 108 7.41 18.62 -18.26
N LEU A 109 6.87 17.57 -17.68
CA LEU A 109 7.46 16.76 -16.63
C LEU A 109 7.74 15.35 -17.13
N LEU A 110 8.81 14.77 -16.64
CA LEU A 110 9.07 13.35 -16.78
C LEU A 110 8.42 12.56 -15.63
N LYS A 111 8.36 11.27 -15.81
CA LYS A 111 7.87 10.34 -14.81
C LYS A 111 8.67 10.47 -13.50
N GLY A 112 7.97 10.43 -12.37
CA GLY A 112 8.59 10.54 -11.05
C GLY A 112 8.54 11.92 -10.41
N SER A 113 7.88 12.90 -11.02
CA SER A 113 7.64 14.22 -10.41
C SER A 113 6.42 14.18 -9.51
N PHE A 114 6.46 14.75 -8.29
CA PHE A 114 5.31 14.57 -7.39
C PHE A 114 4.97 15.70 -6.39
N LEU A 115 5.92 16.50 -5.88
CA LEU A 115 5.65 17.43 -4.76
C LEU A 115 5.82 18.90 -5.08
N GLY A 116 7.01 19.33 -5.51
CA GLY A 116 7.42 20.72 -5.47
C GLY A 116 6.78 21.59 -6.53
N VAL A 117 5.93 22.52 -6.13
CA VAL A 117 5.30 23.53 -6.99
C VAL A 117 5.44 24.89 -6.34
N ALA A 118 6.11 25.85 -6.99
CA ALA A 118 6.29 27.21 -6.45
C ALA A 118 6.10 28.29 -7.53
N PHE A 119 5.19 29.23 -7.28
CA PHE A 119 5.00 30.38 -8.16
C PHE A 119 6.12 31.41 -8.01
N ASP A 120 6.61 31.96 -9.12
CA ASP A 120 7.37 33.20 -9.12
C ASP A 120 6.42 34.36 -8.83
N THR A 121 6.73 35.19 -7.84
CA THR A 121 5.87 36.32 -7.46
C THR A 121 5.99 37.53 -8.39
N ARG A 122 6.90 37.48 -9.37
CA ARG A 122 7.22 38.59 -10.28
C ARG A 122 6.96 38.30 -11.75
N LYS A 123 6.74 37.01 -12.10
CA LYS A 123 6.54 36.52 -13.47
C LYS A 123 5.41 35.51 -13.53
N ASN A 124 4.85 35.30 -14.71
CA ASN A 124 3.85 34.25 -14.96
C ASN A 124 4.50 32.86 -15.08
N VAL A 125 5.36 32.52 -14.13
CA VAL A 125 6.13 31.28 -14.12
C VAL A 125 5.89 30.51 -12.84
N VAL A 126 5.82 29.19 -12.95
CA VAL A 126 5.84 28.24 -11.86
C VAL A 126 7.06 27.33 -11.99
N TYR A 127 7.68 27.02 -10.88
CA TYR A 127 8.79 26.08 -10.77
C TYR A 127 8.24 24.75 -10.30
N LEU A 128 8.56 23.67 -11.01
CA LEU A 128 8.06 22.33 -10.79
C LEU A 128 9.24 21.39 -10.52
N SER A 129 9.20 20.58 -9.46
CA SER A 129 10.21 19.56 -9.21
C SER A 129 10.13 18.46 -10.29
N GLY A 130 11.24 18.21 -10.97
CA GLY A 130 11.33 17.17 -12.01
C GLY A 130 11.59 15.77 -11.47
N GLY A 131 11.61 15.61 -10.13
CA GLY A 131 11.73 14.33 -9.46
C GLY A 131 12.97 13.57 -9.88
N ASP A 132 12.77 12.45 -10.47
CA ASP A 132 13.78 11.47 -10.86
C ASP A 132 14.84 11.96 -11.85
N GLU A 133 14.53 12.96 -12.67
CA GLU A 133 15.52 13.61 -13.53
C GLU A 133 16.53 14.50 -12.78
N GLY A 134 16.31 14.76 -11.51
CA GLY A 134 17.14 15.68 -10.74
C GLY A 134 17.09 17.13 -11.24
N SER A 135 15.96 17.51 -11.86
CA SER A 135 15.78 18.83 -12.49
C SER A 135 14.67 19.63 -11.82
N VAL A 136 14.61 20.93 -12.09
CA VAL A 136 13.47 21.80 -11.86
C VAL A 136 13.01 22.36 -13.20
N VAL A 137 11.74 22.13 -13.54
CA VAL A 137 11.13 22.67 -14.75
C VAL A 137 10.63 24.08 -14.50
N VAL A 138 10.98 25.01 -15.37
CA VAL A 138 10.47 26.37 -15.42
C VAL A 138 9.31 26.42 -16.41
N PHE A 139 8.10 26.66 -15.93
CA PHE A 139 6.89 26.55 -16.72
C PHE A 139 6.09 27.87 -16.72
N ASP A 140 5.82 28.42 -17.90
CA ASP A 140 4.91 29.57 -18.06
C ASP A 140 3.46 29.04 -18.04
N TYR A 141 2.74 29.31 -16.94
CA TYR A 141 1.39 28.77 -16.74
C TYR A 141 0.31 29.52 -17.52
N ILE A 142 0.59 30.74 -17.99
CA ILE A 142 -0.31 31.50 -18.87
C ILE A 142 -0.13 31.03 -20.31
N ALA A 143 1.11 31.00 -20.81
CA ALA A 143 1.44 30.49 -22.15
C ALA A 143 1.34 28.96 -22.25
N ARG A 144 1.23 28.26 -21.10
CA ARG A 144 1.09 26.80 -20.97
C ARG A 144 2.23 26.04 -21.63
N LYS A 145 3.47 26.48 -21.43
CA LYS A 145 4.64 25.86 -22.04
C LYS A 145 5.84 25.84 -21.11
N LYS A 146 6.65 24.81 -21.26
CA LYS A 146 7.99 24.75 -20.63
C LYS A 146 8.87 25.83 -21.22
N VAL A 147 9.53 26.58 -20.35
CA VAL A 147 10.42 27.69 -20.73
C VAL A 147 11.89 27.27 -20.60
N ASP A 148 12.23 26.56 -19.52
CA ASP A 148 13.61 26.18 -19.21
C ASP A 148 13.61 24.95 -18.29
N SER A 149 14.81 24.37 -18.07
CA SER A 149 15.05 23.34 -17.05
C SER A 149 16.35 23.65 -16.31
N ILE A 150 16.34 23.45 -14.99
CA ILE A 150 17.49 23.63 -14.11
C ILE A 150 17.92 22.25 -13.62
N TYR A 151 19.13 21.82 -13.93
CA TYR A 151 19.68 20.54 -13.52
C TYR A 151 20.58 20.71 -12.29
N LEU A 152 20.51 19.74 -11.35
CA LEU A 152 21.26 19.80 -10.10
C LEU A 152 22.57 19.00 -10.12
N ASP A 153 22.73 18.11 -11.10
CA ASP A 153 23.98 17.35 -11.28
C ASP A 153 25.11 18.26 -11.76
N GLY A 154 26.32 17.96 -11.32
CA GLY A 154 27.50 18.72 -11.66
C GLY A 154 28.50 18.87 -10.52
N VAL A 155 29.51 19.70 -10.70
CA VAL A 155 30.54 19.97 -9.67
C VAL A 155 30.23 21.27 -8.93
N PHE A 156 30.15 21.17 -7.60
CA PHE A 156 30.01 22.33 -6.72
C PHE A 156 31.05 22.29 -5.60
N ASN A 157 31.82 23.33 -5.45
CA ASN A 157 32.94 23.45 -4.47
C ASN A 157 33.83 22.20 -4.46
N GLY A 158 34.25 21.73 -5.64
CA GLY A 158 35.13 20.58 -5.82
C GLY A 158 34.50 19.20 -5.59
N LYS A 159 33.22 19.11 -5.14
CA LYS A 159 32.49 17.87 -4.99
C LYS A 159 31.60 17.65 -6.21
N LYS A 160 31.71 16.45 -6.83
CA LYS A 160 30.80 15.99 -7.89
C LYS A 160 29.50 15.50 -7.25
N TYR A 161 28.38 15.95 -7.82
CA TYR A 161 27.04 15.45 -7.51
C TYR A 161 26.45 14.84 -8.77
N GLU A 162 25.87 13.68 -8.64
CA GLU A 162 25.19 12.94 -9.71
C GLU A 162 24.00 12.19 -9.12
N GLY A 163 23.07 11.77 -9.96
CA GLY A 163 21.89 11.06 -9.53
C GLY A 163 20.96 11.90 -8.63
N SER A 164 20.95 13.22 -8.81
CA SER A 164 20.03 14.11 -8.09
C SER A 164 18.58 13.68 -8.31
N PHE A 165 17.76 13.91 -7.28
CA PHE A 165 16.31 13.69 -7.29
C PHE A 165 15.65 14.88 -6.59
N THR A 166 14.82 15.65 -7.31
CA THR A 166 14.16 16.82 -6.73
C THR A 166 12.81 16.44 -6.11
N SER A 167 12.64 16.65 -4.79
CA SER A 167 11.37 16.33 -4.10
C SER A 167 10.48 17.56 -3.95
N ASP A 168 10.85 18.53 -3.16
CA ASP A 168 10.09 19.75 -2.93
C ASP A 168 10.95 20.99 -3.16
N LEU A 169 10.33 22.16 -3.35
CA LEU A 169 11.02 23.41 -3.61
C LEU A 169 10.22 24.64 -3.20
N LEU A 170 10.93 25.74 -2.93
CA LEU A 170 10.36 27.05 -2.66
C LEU A 170 11.01 28.13 -3.51
N TYR A 171 10.24 29.15 -3.88
CA TYR A 171 10.76 30.39 -4.44
C TYR A 171 11.12 31.38 -3.34
N TYR A 172 12.39 31.73 -3.21
CA TYR A 172 12.91 32.68 -2.24
C TYR A 172 13.00 34.09 -2.85
N ALA A 173 11.89 34.81 -2.81
CA ALA A 173 11.70 36.10 -3.50
C ALA A 173 12.75 37.19 -3.15
N PRO A 174 13.17 37.39 -1.86
CA PRO A 174 14.12 38.43 -1.52
C PRO A 174 15.46 38.33 -2.22
N LYS A 175 15.89 37.13 -2.57
CA LYS A 175 17.17 36.87 -3.23
C LYS A 175 17.05 36.45 -4.68
N ASN A 176 15.84 36.29 -5.18
CA ASN A 176 15.56 35.67 -6.48
C ASN A 176 16.26 34.31 -6.63
N GLU A 177 16.00 33.43 -5.68
CA GLU A 177 16.59 32.10 -5.59
C GLU A 177 15.52 31.02 -5.54
N LEU A 178 15.87 29.79 -5.90
CA LEU A 178 15.14 28.60 -5.57
C LEU A 178 15.82 27.86 -4.42
N LEU A 179 15.04 27.40 -3.47
CA LEU A 179 15.43 26.46 -2.43
C LEU A 179 14.90 25.10 -2.83
N ILE A 180 15.78 24.16 -3.17
CA ILE A 180 15.40 22.89 -3.82
C ILE A 180 15.91 21.74 -2.98
N LEU A 181 15.05 20.81 -2.62
CA LEU A 181 15.46 19.56 -1.98
C LEU A 181 15.94 18.56 -3.03
N ASP A 182 17.18 18.13 -2.89
CA ASP A 182 17.77 17.03 -3.64
C ASP A 182 17.80 15.78 -2.75
N ARG A 183 16.76 14.98 -2.90
CA ARG A 183 16.55 13.70 -2.19
C ARG A 183 17.64 12.69 -2.53
N GLY A 184 18.12 12.67 -3.78
CA GLY A 184 19.18 11.76 -4.21
C GLY A 184 20.48 11.96 -3.42
N ASN A 185 20.88 13.21 -3.18
CA ASN A 185 22.14 13.56 -2.52
C ASN A 185 21.98 14.04 -1.07
N PHE A 186 20.80 13.96 -0.48
CA PHE A 186 20.49 14.41 0.89
C PHE A 186 20.96 15.83 1.16
N ARG A 187 20.49 16.79 0.34
CA ARG A 187 20.90 18.19 0.43
C ARG A 187 19.77 19.17 0.11
N LEU A 188 19.89 20.37 0.66
CA LEU A 188 19.18 21.56 0.22
C LEU A 188 20.10 22.33 -0.74
N VAL A 189 19.63 22.56 -1.96
CA VAL A 189 20.32 23.35 -2.97
C VAL A 189 19.74 24.76 -3.02
N ARG A 190 20.59 25.78 -2.98
CA ARG A 190 20.22 27.16 -3.30
C ARG A 190 20.66 27.47 -4.73
N TYR A 191 19.73 27.83 -5.58
CA TYR A 191 19.97 28.16 -6.97
C TYR A 191 19.62 29.63 -7.23
N SER A 192 20.58 30.42 -7.68
CA SER A 192 20.38 31.83 -8.06
C SER A 192 19.75 31.91 -9.46
N LEU A 193 18.54 32.40 -9.56
CA LEU A 193 17.85 32.64 -10.84
C LEU A 193 18.47 33.83 -11.61
N THR A 194 19.08 34.74 -10.89
CA THR A 194 19.81 35.89 -11.53
C THR A 194 21.08 35.41 -12.18
N ASN A 195 21.91 34.64 -11.46
CA ASN A 195 23.21 34.19 -11.93
C ASN A 195 23.15 32.83 -12.66
N LYS A 196 22.00 32.20 -12.71
CA LYS A 196 21.78 30.87 -13.30
C LYS A 196 22.78 29.81 -12.83
N LYS A 197 23.02 29.74 -11.51
CA LYS A 197 23.97 28.78 -10.92
C LYS A 197 23.62 28.42 -9.48
N ILE A 198 24.10 27.25 -9.08
CA ILE A 198 24.05 26.81 -7.67
C ILE A 198 24.98 27.71 -6.86
N ILE A 199 24.50 28.26 -5.75
CA ILE A 199 25.24 29.14 -4.87
C ILE A 199 25.50 28.53 -3.49
N ALA A 200 24.75 27.51 -3.11
CA ALA A 200 25.00 26.74 -1.91
C ALA A 200 24.44 25.30 -2.04
N SER A 201 25.08 24.36 -1.36
CA SER A 201 24.68 22.97 -1.20
C SER A 201 24.84 22.62 0.28
N ILE A 202 23.73 22.40 0.98
CA ILE A 202 23.69 22.27 2.43
C ILE A 202 23.18 20.85 2.76
N PRO A 203 23.94 20.01 3.49
CA PRO A 203 23.50 18.67 3.86
C PRO A 203 22.19 18.68 4.69
N THR A 204 21.31 17.75 4.41
CA THR A 204 20.06 17.50 5.13
C THR A 204 20.10 16.13 5.85
N GLY A 205 19.00 15.71 6.44
CA GLY A 205 18.78 14.34 6.87
C GLY A 205 18.51 13.40 5.68
N ARG A 206 18.20 12.15 5.98
CA ARG A 206 17.98 11.09 4.98
C ARG A 206 16.66 11.30 4.26
N GLN A 207 16.65 11.17 2.95
CA GLN A 207 15.46 11.29 2.10
C GLN A 207 14.67 12.59 2.39
N PRO A 208 15.24 13.81 2.14
CA PRO A 208 14.52 15.06 2.37
C PRO A 208 13.26 15.10 1.49
N PHE A 209 12.12 15.44 2.10
CA PHE A 209 10.80 15.30 1.51
C PHE A 209 10.07 16.63 1.34
N GLY A 210 9.83 17.36 2.42
CA GLY A 210 9.15 18.65 2.42
C GLY A 210 9.96 19.75 3.10
N LEU A 211 9.71 21.02 2.71
CA LEU A 211 10.40 22.16 3.30
C LEU A 211 9.46 23.34 3.53
N ALA A 212 9.84 24.20 4.50
CA ALA A 212 9.14 25.45 4.76
C ALA A 212 10.11 26.56 5.19
N LEU A 213 9.76 27.81 4.85
CA LEU A 213 10.54 28.99 5.18
C LEU A 213 9.91 29.70 6.37
N SER A 214 10.72 30.15 7.34
CA SER A 214 10.26 30.97 8.45
C SER A 214 9.73 32.32 7.98
N PRO A 215 8.78 32.96 8.70
CA PRO A 215 8.23 34.27 8.33
C PRO A 215 9.27 35.38 8.21
N ASP A 216 10.34 35.33 8.99
CA ASP A 216 11.49 36.26 8.90
C ASP A 216 12.46 35.92 7.75
N GLN A 217 12.18 34.84 7.00
CA GLN A 217 12.90 34.39 5.82
C GLN A 217 14.39 34.07 6.05
N LYS A 218 14.76 33.74 7.30
CA LYS A 218 16.16 33.42 7.66
C LYS A 218 16.40 31.94 7.91
N THR A 219 15.34 31.19 8.24
CA THR A 219 15.44 29.77 8.55
C THR A 219 14.60 28.95 7.60
N VAL A 220 15.18 27.88 7.04
CA VAL A 220 14.46 26.82 6.34
C VAL A 220 14.40 25.59 7.23
N LEU A 221 13.24 25.01 7.32
CA LEU A 221 13.03 23.70 7.94
C LEU A 221 12.88 22.66 6.84
N VAL A 222 13.53 21.51 7.01
CA VAL A 222 13.48 20.38 6.08
C VAL A 222 13.06 19.12 6.83
N ALA A 223 11.95 18.52 6.41
CA ALA A 223 11.49 17.22 6.88
C ALA A 223 12.16 16.11 6.08
N ASN A 224 12.64 15.07 6.77
CA ASN A 224 13.40 13.97 6.20
C ASN A 224 12.74 12.64 6.59
N VAL A 225 12.23 11.89 5.62
CA VAL A 225 11.43 10.67 5.85
C VAL A 225 12.26 9.38 5.90
N GLY A 226 13.52 9.39 5.49
CA GLY A 226 14.35 8.18 5.44
C GLY A 226 14.85 7.75 6.82
N MET A 227 14.80 6.45 7.08
CA MET A 227 15.28 5.85 8.32
C MET A 227 16.76 5.48 8.22
N TYR A 228 17.19 4.87 7.12
CA TYR A 228 18.53 4.35 6.92
C TYR A 228 19.23 4.89 5.67
N ALA A 229 20.53 4.59 5.52
CA ALA A 229 21.32 4.92 4.34
C ALA A 229 21.66 3.69 3.47
N TYR A 230 21.26 2.51 3.84
CA TYR A 230 21.34 1.23 3.14
C TYR A 230 22.73 0.90 2.56
N PRO A 231 23.75 0.60 3.38
CA PRO A 231 25.06 0.17 2.90
C PRO A 231 24.95 -1.19 2.21
N ILE A 232 25.59 -1.33 1.05
CA ILE A 232 25.67 -2.59 0.32
C ILE A 232 26.71 -3.49 0.99
N VAL A 233 26.44 -4.79 1.04
CA VAL A 233 27.36 -5.80 1.56
C VAL A 233 28.64 -5.87 0.71
N GLU A 234 29.80 -5.97 1.36
CA GLU A 234 31.10 -6.05 0.72
C GLU A 234 31.17 -7.22 -0.28
N GLY A 235 31.76 -6.99 -1.45
CA GLY A 235 31.83 -7.94 -2.55
C GLY A 235 30.59 -7.99 -3.43
N THR A 236 29.53 -7.21 -3.14
CA THR A 236 28.42 -7.02 -4.06
C THR A 236 28.83 -6.15 -5.24
N THR A 237 28.61 -6.63 -6.46
CA THR A 237 28.92 -5.94 -7.72
C THR A 237 27.71 -5.87 -8.62
N LYS A 238 27.78 -5.07 -9.70
CA LYS A 238 26.70 -5.01 -10.70
C LYS A 238 26.40 -6.36 -11.34
N GLU A 239 27.42 -7.21 -11.45
CA GLU A 239 27.32 -8.53 -12.07
C GLU A 239 26.68 -9.57 -11.15
N ASN A 240 26.90 -9.46 -9.83
CA ASN A 240 26.46 -10.50 -8.88
C ASN A 240 25.26 -10.09 -8.00
N ILE A 241 24.86 -8.82 -7.97
CA ILE A 241 23.80 -8.33 -7.11
C ILE A 241 22.47 -9.11 -7.24
N LYS A 242 22.18 -9.62 -8.44
CA LYS A 242 20.95 -10.36 -8.74
C LYS A 242 21.03 -11.86 -8.48
N THR A 243 22.21 -12.37 -8.20
CA THR A 243 22.46 -13.81 -7.94
C THR A 243 22.99 -14.07 -6.56
N GLN A 244 23.23 -13.01 -5.79
CA GLN A 244 23.80 -13.08 -4.46
C GLN A 244 22.70 -13.13 -3.41
N TYR A 245 22.86 -14.04 -2.44
CA TYR A 245 21.87 -14.31 -1.40
C TYR A 245 21.51 -13.10 -0.54
N ILE A 246 22.50 -12.30 -0.11
CA ILE A 246 22.30 -11.10 0.68
C ILE A 246 23.15 -9.97 0.12
N ASN A 247 22.50 -8.88 -0.25
CA ASN A 247 23.13 -7.66 -0.76
C ASN A 247 23.03 -6.48 0.21
N TRP A 248 22.06 -6.50 1.12
CA TRP A 248 21.86 -5.53 2.20
C TRP A 248 21.67 -6.23 3.52
N HIS A 249 21.67 -5.46 4.59
CA HIS A 249 21.32 -5.99 5.91
C HIS A 249 19.87 -6.49 5.90
N PRO A 250 19.60 -7.75 6.33
CA PRO A 250 18.26 -8.32 6.28
C PRO A 250 17.32 -7.79 7.36
N PHE A 251 17.84 -7.16 8.42
CA PHE A 251 17.04 -6.70 9.56
C PHE A 251 16.88 -5.19 9.55
N GLY A 252 15.63 -4.70 9.57
CA GLY A 252 15.29 -3.28 9.47
C GLY A 252 14.77 -2.64 10.73
N ASN A 253 14.77 -3.34 11.86
CA ASN A 253 14.33 -2.80 13.14
C ASN A 253 15.51 -2.43 14.07
N ASN A 254 15.20 -2.04 15.32
CA ASN A 254 16.16 -1.60 16.33
C ASN A 254 16.89 -2.78 17.04
N THR A 255 17.35 -3.78 16.30
CA THR A 255 18.14 -4.87 16.84
C THR A 255 19.63 -4.52 16.88
N LYS A 256 20.40 -5.19 17.76
CA LYS A 256 21.85 -5.01 17.81
C LYS A 256 22.48 -5.31 16.46
N GLU A 257 22.05 -6.37 15.81
CA GLU A 257 22.51 -6.79 14.50
C GLU A 257 22.22 -5.72 13.43
N SER A 258 21.03 -5.14 13.42
CA SER A 258 20.68 -4.09 12.46
C SER A 258 21.47 -2.81 12.66
N ILE A 259 21.85 -2.49 13.90
CA ILE A 259 22.64 -1.30 14.24
C ILE A 259 24.12 -1.50 13.93
N GLU A 260 24.71 -2.59 14.44
CA GLU A 260 26.17 -2.80 14.44
C GLU A 260 26.66 -3.64 13.24
N GLY A 261 25.78 -4.44 12.64
CA GLY A 261 26.13 -5.44 11.65
C GLY A 261 26.17 -6.84 12.25
N THR A 262 26.32 -7.83 11.39
CA THR A 262 26.31 -9.24 11.76
C THR A 262 27.14 -10.06 10.76
N GLU A 263 27.18 -11.37 10.96
CA GLU A 263 27.73 -12.35 10.02
C GLU A 263 26.67 -13.38 9.68
N ILE A 264 26.43 -13.62 8.39
CA ILE A 264 25.49 -14.62 7.90
C ILE A 264 26.21 -15.49 6.87
N ASP A 265 26.23 -16.81 7.10
CA ASP A 265 26.88 -17.80 6.23
C ASP A 265 28.36 -17.47 5.92
N GLY A 266 29.11 -17.00 6.95
CA GLY A 266 30.52 -16.61 6.84
C GLY A 266 30.74 -15.27 6.12
N LYS A 267 29.68 -14.50 5.80
CA LYS A 267 29.75 -13.21 5.12
C LYS A 267 29.46 -12.07 6.10
N LYS A 268 30.36 -11.10 6.13
CA LYS A 268 30.22 -9.90 6.94
C LYS A 268 29.13 -8.98 6.37
N ILE A 269 28.11 -8.67 7.16
CA ILE A 269 26.98 -7.81 6.79
C ILE A 269 27.11 -6.49 7.55
N PRO A 270 27.27 -5.34 6.88
CA PRO A 270 27.39 -4.05 7.55
C PRO A 270 26.07 -3.68 8.23
N GLY A 271 26.12 -3.06 9.39
CA GLY A 271 24.93 -2.52 10.06
C GLY A 271 24.32 -1.35 9.29
N LEU A 272 23.01 -1.16 9.47
CA LEU A 272 22.27 0.01 8.94
C LEU A 272 22.54 1.28 9.79
N GLY A 273 23.12 1.10 10.98
CA GLY A 273 23.29 2.14 11.97
C GLY A 273 22.05 2.36 12.83
N SER A 274 22.09 3.36 13.72
CA SER A 274 20.95 3.64 14.59
C SER A 274 19.76 4.24 13.81
N PRO A 275 18.56 3.67 13.94
CA PRO A 275 17.34 4.28 13.40
C PRO A 275 16.95 5.56 14.15
N ASN A 276 17.53 5.78 15.34
CA ASN A 276 17.32 6.99 16.14
C ASN A 276 18.41 8.04 15.92
N ALA A 277 19.26 7.88 14.89
CA ALA A 277 20.24 8.89 14.51
C ALA A 277 19.61 10.24 14.18
N PRO A 278 20.27 11.37 14.43
CA PRO A 278 19.71 12.71 14.17
C PRO A 278 19.31 12.96 12.71
N GLU A 279 19.86 12.21 11.77
CA GLU A 279 19.55 12.28 10.35
C GLU A 279 18.33 11.45 9.93
N SER A 280 17.91 10.53 10.80
CA SER A 280 16.84 9.59 10.52
C SER A 280 15.49 10.19 10.91
N MET A 281 14.51 10.21 10.00
CA MET A 281 13.14 10.67 10.24
C MET A 281 13.10 11.93 11.13
N SER A 282 13.62 13.01 10.59
CA SER A 282 14.03 14.20 11.37
C SER A 282 13.61 15.51 10.70
N VAL A 283 13.69 16.60 11.45
CA VAL A 283 13.54 17.95 10.92
C VAL A 283 14.85 18.72 11.13
N PHE A 284 15.40 19.22 10.02
CA PHE A 284 16.62 20.06 10.07
C PHE A 284 16.24 21.53 10.03
N CYS A 285 16.84 22.33 10.92
CA CYS A 285 16.74 23.80 10.90
C CYS A 285 18.01 24.38 10.30
N ILE A 286 17.86 25.09 9.18
CA ILE A 286 18.98 25.62 8.37
C ILE A 286 18.95 27.14 8.36
N ASP A 287 20.04 27.77 8.80
CA ASP A 287 20.27 29.22 8.73
C ASP A 287 20.68 29.58 7.29
N LEU A 288 19.81 30.29 6.55
CA LEU A 288 20.09 30.74 5.19
C LEU A 288 21.15 31.86 5.11
N THR A 289 21.39 32.58 6.18
CA THR A 289 22.41 33.64 6.20
C THR A 289 23.82 33.07 6.25
N LYS A 290 23.95 31.90 6.89
CA LYS A 290 25.22 31.17 7.07
C LYS A 290 25.37 29.95 6.17
N ASN A 291 24.31 29.56 5.48
CA ASN A 291 24.22 28.30 4.73
C ASN A 291 24.58 27.07 5.59
N LYS A 292 24.04 26.99 6.80
CA LYS A 292 24.45 25.98 7.76
C LYS A 292 23.25 25.45 8.57
N THR A 293 23.17 24.14 8.72
CA THR A 293 22.29 23.49 9.68
C THR A 293 22.75 23.81 11.10
N PHE A 294 21.84 24.30 11.94
CA PHE A 294 22.12 24.59 13.35
C PHE A 294 21.36 23.68 14.33
N ALA A 295 20.31 22.97 13.85
CA ALA A 295 19.61 21.96 14.64
C ALA A 295 19.19 20.78 13.76
N LYS A 296 19.28 19.59 14.32
CA LYS A 296 18.83 18.32 13.76
C LYS A 296 17.90 17.67 14.79
N LEU A 297 16.64 17.55 14.47
CA LEU A 297 15.60 17.21 15.43
C LEU A 297 14.95 15.88 15.02
N LYS A 298 15.25 14.81 15.75
CA LYS A 298 14.51 13.54 15.63
C LYS A 298 13.08 13.78 16.09
N THR A 299 12.08 13.42 15.28
CA THR A 299 10.66 13.64 15.59
C THR A 299 9.92 12.33 15.80
N GLY A 300 8.76 12.38 16.46
CA GLY A 300 7.92 11.23 16.77
C GLY A 300 8.49 10.38 17.93
N MET A 301 8.01 9.14 18.00
CA MET A 301 8.49 8.15 18.97
C MET A 301 9.84 7.59 18.53
N LEU A 302 10.70 7.27 19.49
CA LEU A 302 11.98 6.60 19.20
C LEU A 302 11.76 5.09 19.04
N LEU A 303 12.44 4.50 18.08
CA LEU A 303 12.44 3.05 17.93
C LEU A 303 13.01 2.41 19.19
N GLY A 304 12.36 1.34 19.65
CA GLY A 304 12.68 0.66 20.91
C GLY A 304 11.98 1.23 22.15
N GLU A 305 11.30 2.40 22.08
CA GLU A 305 10.40 2.86 23.14
C GLU A 305 9.13 2.02 23.17
N LEU A 306 8.38 2.10 24.28
CA LEU A 306 7.09 1.42 24.43
C LEU A 306 5.93 2.40 24.27
N VAL A 307 4.97 2.03 23.45
CA VAL A 307 3.67 2.70 23.30
C VAL A 307 2.59 1.67 23.57
N GLU A 308 1.79 1.90 24.63
CA GLU A 308 0.71 0.98 25.03
C GLU A 308 1.17 -0.49 25.13
N ASP A 309 2.35 -0.72 25.74
CA ASP A 309 3.00 -2.02 25.92
C ASP A 309 3.51 -2.68 24.60
N ALA A 310 3.51 -1.95 23.50
CA ALA A 310 4.10 -2.38 22.23
C ALA A 310 5.43 -1.65 21.97
N GLU A 311 6.44 -2.38 21.54
CA GLU A 311 7.72 -1.79 21.11
C GLU A 311 7.53 -1.02 19.81
N VAL A 312 8.05 0.20 19.76
CA VAL A 312 8.07 1.04 18.56
C VAL A 312 9.10 0.52 17.58
N ILE A 313 8.65 0.10 16.41
CA ILE A 313 9.51 -0.42 15.33
C ILE A 313 9.49 0.44 14.07
N GLY A 314 8.44 1.23 13.86
CA GLY A 314 8.33 2.18 12.77
C GLY A 314 8.69 3.59 13.22
N GLY A 315 9.08 4.45 12.30
CA GLY A 315 9.42 5.82 12.59
C GLY A 315 8.23 6.77 12.53
N ALA A 316 8.50 8.07 12.50
CA ALA A 316 7.47 9.11 12.48
C ALA A 316 7.01 9.51 11.07
N SER A 317 7.84 9.30 10.06
CA SER A 317 7.65 9.80 8.69
C SER A 317 7.25 11.29 8.62
N PRO A 318 8.13 12.22 9.06
CA PRO A 318 7.83 13.65 9.03
C PRO A 318 7.85 14.17 7.59
N ASN A 319 6.75 14.80 7.12
CA ASN A 319 6.60 15.07 5.69
C ASN A 319 6.30 16.53 5.34
N SER A 320 5.30 17.17 5.92
CA SER A 320 4.88 18.53 5.57
C SER A 320 5.05 19.49 6.74
N ILE A 321 5.39 20.73 6.44
CA ILE A 321 5.74 21.74 7.43
C ILE A 321 4.97 23.04 7.16
N VAL A 322 4.45 23.65 8.21
CA VAL A 322 4.00 25.04 8.21
C VAL A 322 4.65 25.80 9.35
N VAL A 323 4.96 27.07 9.15
CA VAL A 323 5.72 27.87 10.11
C VAL A 323 4.95 29.14 10.52
N SER A 324 4.70 29.30 11.81
CA SER A 324 4.18 30.53 12.43
C SER A 324 5.33 31.46 12.87
N ASN A 325 4.99 32.63 13.39
CA ASN A 325 5.98 33.54 13.96
C ASN A 325 6.76 32.95 15.14
N LYS A 326 6.19 31.95 15.82
CA LYS A 326 6.77 31.36 17.03
C LYS A 326 7.25 29.92 16.84
N TYR A 327 6.46 29.09 16.19
CA TYR A 327 6.70 27.66 16.06
C TYR A 327 6.56 27.17 14.61
N ALA A 328 7.21 26.07 14.34
CA ALA A 328 6.90 25.25 13.16
C ALA A 328 6.07 24.02 13.59
N TYR A 329 5.20 23.58 12.70
CA TYR A 329 4.33 22.42 12.87
C TYR A 329 4.60 21.44 11.76
N VAL A 330 4.93 20.20 12.12
CA VAL A 330 5.36 19.17 11.17
C VAL A 330 4.47 17.94 11.35
N THR A 331 3.84 17.49 10.30
CA THR A 331 3.04 16.27 10.28
C THR A 331 3.95 15.04 10.36
N ASN A 332 3.63 14.12 11.28
CA ASN A 332 4.25 12.82 11.46
C ASN A 332 3.24 11.74 11.03
N ALA A 333 3.36 11.25 9.78
CA ALA A 333 2.32 10.43 9.16
C ALA A 333 2.04 9.12 9.90
N THR A 334 3.08 8.41 10.31
CA THR A 334 2.95 7.08 10.91
C THR A 334 2.68 7.10 12.41
N ASN A 335 2.78 8.29 13.05
CA ASN A 335 2.46 8.47 14.47
C ASN A 335 1.14 9.23 14.72
N ASP A 336 0.39 9.61 13.68
CA ASP A 336 -0.86 10.37 13.78
C ASP A 336 -0.77 11.60 14.68
N ASN A 337 0.33 12.36 14.56
CA ASN A 337 0.55 13.55 15.37
C ASN A 337 1.28 14.68 14.62
N ILE A 338 1.40 15.83 15.26
CA ILE A 338 2.11 17.00 14.75
C ILE A 338 3.22 17.36 15.73
N ALA A 339 4.47 17.39 15.26
CA ALA A 339 5.58 17.92 16.05
C ALA A 339 5.54 19.46 16.08
N VAL A 340 5.62 20.05 17.26
CA VAL A 340 5.72 21.49 17.49
C VAL A 340 7.17 21.84 17.78
N ILE A 341 7.78 22.65 16.93
CA ILE A 341 9.21 22.97 16.97
C ILE A 341 9.41 24.47 17.24
N ASP A 342 10.13 24.80 18.31
CA ASP A 342 10.72 26.13 18.50
C ASP A 342 11.94 26.22 17.57
N TYR A 343 11.69 26.61 16.33
CA TYR A 343 12.73 26.62 15.29
C TYR A 343 13.83 27.66 15.56
N LYS A 344 13.54 28.72 16.32
CA LYS A 344 14.57 29.72 16.69
C LYS A 344 15.56 29.14 17.71
N LYS A 345 15.10 28.26 18.61
CA LYS A 345 15.94 27.57 19.58
C LYS A 345 16.40 26.19 19.12
N GLY A 346 15.92 25.70 17.99
CA GLY A 346 16.28 24.39 17.45
C GLY A 346 15.90 23.23 18.38
N ARG A 347 14.66 23.18 18.88
CA ARG A 347 14.18 22.10 19.76
C ARG A 347 12.71 21.76 19.54
N ILE A 348 12.37 20.51 19.71
CA ILE A 348 10.97 20.07 19.79
C ILE A 348 10.39 20.51 21.13
N VAL A 349 9.22 21.11 21.10
CA VAL A 349 8.47 21.55 22.28
C VAL A 349 7.54 20.45 22.78
N LYS A 350 6.81 19.81 21.86
CA LYS A 350 5.81 18.77 22.13
C LYS A 350 5.33 18.13 20.84
N HIS A 351 4.50 17.11 20.97
CA HIS A 351 3.70 16.54 19.88
C HIS A 351 2.22 16.74 20.20
N ILE A 352 1.43 17.17 19.20
CA ILE A 352 -0.03 17.28 19.27
C ILE A 352 -0.62 16.03 18.65
N PRO A 353 -1.25 15.12 19.42
CA PRO A 353 -1.90 13.94 18.84
C PRO A 353 -3.16 14.36 18.08
N ILE A 354 -3.38 13.77 16.91
CA ILE A 354 -4.63 13.94 16.16
C ILE A 354 -5.58 12.85 16.61
N LYS A 355 -6.71 13.24 17.19
CA LYS A 355 -7.76 12.33 17.67
C LYS A 355 -9.07 12.68 17.01
N VAL A 356 -9.77 11.68 16.47
CA VAL A 356 -10.98 11.86 15.66
C VAL A 356 -12.23 11.25 16.30
N ASP A 357 -12.09 10.09 16.95
CA ASP A 357 -13.17 9.39 17.65
C ASP A 357 -12.60 8.46 18.74
N GLN A 358 -13.26 8.46 19.91
CA GLN A 358 -12.80 7.71 21.09
C GLN A 358 -12.75 6.18 20.88
N ARG A 359 -13.54 5.64 19.93
CA ARG A 359 -13.59 4.20 19.65
C ARG A 359 -12.33 3.69 18.93
N ILE A 360 -11.56 4.59 18.33
CA ILE A 360 -10.36 4.26 17.51
C ILE A 360 -9.13 5.10 17.89
N ASP A 361 -9.19 5.95 18.90
CA ASP A 361 -8.16 6.95 19.25
C ASP A 361 -6.81 6.37 19.72
N LYS A 362 -6.79 5.07 20.03
CA LYS A 362 -5.55 4.33 20.35
C LYS A 362 -4.89 3.67 19.14
N LEU A 363 -5.57 3.64 18.00
CA LEU A 363 -5.10 2.99 16.78
C LEU A 363 -4.59 4.03 15.79
N ARG A 364 -3.58 3.65 15.01
CA ARG A 364 -3.00 4.49 13.96
C ARG A 364 -3.74 4.31 12.64
N GLY A 365 -3.49 5.23 11.70
CA GLY A 365 -4.02 5.14 10.35
C GLY A 365 -4.71 6.40 9.85
N LEU A 366 -4.58 7.54 10.54
CA LEU A 366 -5.01 8.84 10.01
C LEU A 366 -4.09 9.32 8.89
N VAL A 367 -2.81 9.00 9.00
CA VAL A 367 -1.74 9.35 8.04
C VAL A 367 -1.77 10.85 7.70
N PRO A 368 -1.46 11.75 8.67
CA PRO A 368 -1.42 13.18 8.41
C PRO A 368 -0.36 13.53 7.35
N PHE A 369 -0.77 14.25 6.30
CA PHE A 369 0.07 14.62 5.18
C PHE A 369 0.15 16.15 5.03
N GLY A 370 -0.59 16.77 4.11
CA GLY A 370 -0.56 18.21 3.93
C GLY A 370 -1.04 18.99 5.16
N ILE A 371 -0.40 20.12 5.44
CA ILE A 371 -0.76 20.99 6.57
C ILE A 371 -0.75 22.45 6.12
N ASP A 372 -1.68 23.25 6.65
CA ASP A 372 -1.68 24.69 6.55
C ASP A 372 -2.12 25.34 7.86
N ILE A 373 -1.88 26.65 8.03
CA ILE A 373 -2.18 27.40 9.23
C ILE A 373 -3.02 28.65 8.92
N SER A 374 -4.01 28.95 9.78
CA SER A 374 -4.80 30.16 9.66
C SER A 374 -3.92 31.42 9.80
N LYS A 375 -4.33 32.51 9.13
CA LYS A 375 -3.60 33.79 9.12
C LYS A 375 -3.41 34.39 10.52
N ASP A 376 -4.33 34.14 11.43
CA ASP A 376 -4.26 34.55 12.84
C ASP A 376 -3.44 33.58 13.71
N GLU A 377 -2.86 32.54 13.10
CA GLU A 377 -2.04 31.51 13.75
C GLU A 377 -2.75 30.74 14.89
N LYS A 378 -4.10 30.63 14.86
CA LYS A 378 -4.86 29.92 15.88
C LYS A 378 -5.21 28.50 15.53
N TYR A 379 -5.32 28.19 14.23
CA TYR A 379 -5.81 26.89 13.75
C TYR A 379 -4.85 26.26 12.73
N LEU A 380 -4.65 24.96 12.88
CA LEU A 380 -4.03 24.12 11.87
C LEU A 380 -5.11 23.38 11.09
N TYR A 381 -4.91 23.23 9.79
CA TYR A 381 -5.70 22.38 8.92
C TYR A 381 -4.80 21.30 8.38
N VAL A 382 -5.17 20.03 8.62
CA VAL A 382 -4.33 18.87 8.34
C VAL A 382 -5.07 17.89 7.45
N ALA A 383 -4.52 17.58 6.30
CA ALA A 383 -5.01 16.55 5.40
C ALA A 383 -4.73 15.17 6.00
N LEU A 384 -5.75 14.34 6.15
CA LEU A 384 -5.66 12.99 6.69
C LEU A 384 -5.82 11.98 5.54
N LEU A 385 -4.71 11.50 5.01
CA LEU A 385 -4.66 10.60 3.85
C LEU A 385 -5.45 9.31 4.11
N GLY A 386 -5.31 8.70 5.29
CA GLY A 386 -5.98 7.46 5.67
C GLY A 386 -7.43 7.63 6.18
N PHE A 387 -7.94 8.88 6.30
CA PHE A 387 -9.26 9.14 6.91
C PHE A 387 -10.22 9.94 6.04
N ASN A 388 -9.83 10.33 4.82
CA ASN A 388 -10.64 11.07 3.85
C ASN A 388 -11.24 12.36 4.42
N ALA A 389 -10.43 13.13 5.13
CA ALA A 389 -10.86 14.36 5.80
C ALA A 389 -9.72 15.37 5.94
N VAL A 390 -10.09 16.63 6.17
CA VAL A 390 -9.20 17.65 6.73
C VAL A 390 -9.57 17.85 8.20
N ALA A 391 -8.61 17.68 9.11
CA ALA A 391 -8.78 18.02 10.53
C ALA A 391 -8.52 19.50 10.77
N LYS A 392 -9.42 20.18 11.50
CA LYS A 392 -9.19 21.52 12.04
C LYS A 392 -8.79 21.40 13.50
N ILE A 393 -7.59 21.87 13.83
CA ILE A 393 -7.00 21.74 15.18
C ILE A 393 -6.76 23.12 15.77
N GLU A 394 -7.19 23.33 17.00
CA GLU A 394 -6.92 24.56 17.73
C GLU A 394 -5.55 24.47 18.43
N ILE A 395 -4.64 25.38 18.07
CA ILE A 395 -3.25 25.36 18.57
C ILE A 395 -3.17 25.57 20.08
N ALA A 396 -4.02 26.45 20.63
CA ALA A 396 -3.99 26.82 22.06
C ALA A 396 -4.40 25.65 22.97
N THR A 397 -5.41 24.88 22.57
CA THR A 397 -5.95 23.76 23.36
C THR A 397 -5.44 22.39 22.88
N GLU A 398 -4.76 22.34 21.74
CA GLU A 398 -4.23 21.11 21.10
C GLU A 398 -5.34 20.12 20.71
N LYS A 399 -6.57 20.59 20.58
CA LYS A 399 -7.73 19.74 20.29
C LYS A 399 -8.12 19.78 18.82
N THR A 400 -8.42 18.63 18.27
CA THR A 400 -9.17 18.52 17.02
C THR A 400 -10.58 19.07 17.27
N LEU A 401 -10.91 20.20 16.65
CA LEU A 401 -12.23 20.84 16.76
C LEU A 401 -13.28 20.14 15.90
N GLY A 402 -12.84 19.51 14.81
CA GLY A 402 -13.70 18.77 13.91
C GLY A 402 -13.00 18.38 12.62
N LEU A 403 -13.77 17.70 11.76
CA LEU A 403 -13.34 17.10 10.50
C LEU A 403 -14.15 17.64 9.34
N ILE A 404 -13.53 17.87 8.19
CA ILE A 404 -14.16 18.34 6.95
C ILE A 404 -14.07 17.21 5.93
N PRO A 405 -15.18 16.69 5.37
CA PRO A 405 -15.17 15.55 4.48
C PRO A 405 -14.56 15.89 3.11
N THR A 406 -13.74 14.98 2.62
CA THR A 406 -13.01 15.14 1.35
C THR A 406 -13.22 13.93 0.43
N GLY A 407 -12.53 13.91 -0.71
CA GLY A 407 -12.36 12.73 -1.54
C GLY A 407 -11.45 11.68 -0.88
N TRP A 408 -11.34 10.50 -1.49
CA TRP A 408 -10.50 9.42 -1.01
C TRP A 408 -9.01 9.77 -1.12
N GLY A 409 -8.31 9.61 0.00
CA GLY A 409 -6.88 9.85 0.10
C GLY A 409 -6.49 11.34 0.07
N THR A 410 -6.83 12.09 1.11
CA THR A 410 -6.58 13.54 1.20
C THR A 410 -5.09 13.84 1.25
N THR A 411 -4.54 14.55 0.26
CA THR A 411 -3.10 14.81 0.13
C THR A 411 -2.68 16.20 0.59
N ARG A 412 -3.39 17.24 0.17
CA ARG A 412 -3.03 18.64 0.47
C ARG A 412 -4.22 19.45 0.91
N VAL A 413 -3.93 20.45 1.74
CA VAL A 413 -4.87 21.52 2.09
C VAL A 413 -4.14 22.87 2.01
N LYS A 414 -4.80 23.88 1.45
CA LYS A 414 -4.36 25.27 1.41
C LYS A 414 -5.51 26.20 1.73
N LEU A 415 -5.26 27.20 2.58
CA LEU A 415 -6.18 28.28 2.87
C LEU A 415 -6.05 29.38 1.81
N SER A 416 -7.17 30.04 1.49
CA SER A 416 -7.13 31.30 0.74
C SER A 416 -6.47 32.39 1.58
N GLY A 417 -5.94 33.45 0.94
CA GLY A 417 -5.20 34.51 1.61
C GLY A 417 -5.96 35.29 2.72
N ASN A 418 -7.27 35.10 2.78
CA ASN A 418 -8.17 35.67 3.81
C ASN A 418 -8.83 34.62 4.72
N ASP A 419 -8.39 33.36 4.62
CA ASP A 419 -8.94 32.19 5.34
C ASP A 419 -10.42 31.88 5.06
N ALA A 420 -11.02 32.49 4.04
CA ALA A 420 -12.44 32.29 3.73
C ALA A 420 -12.72 30.94 3.06
N GLU A 421 -11.74 30.38 2.40
CA GLU A 421 -11.87 29.16 1.62
C GLU A 421 -10.71 28.20 1.88
N LEU A 422 -10.96 26.90 1.75
CA LEU A 422 -9.98 25.84 1.71
C LEU A 422 -9.94 25.24 0.31
N TYR A 423 -8.73 24.96 -0.16
CA TYR A 423 -8.46 24.21 -1.38
C TYR A 423 -7.83 22.88 -0.98
N VAL A 424 -8.46 21.77 -1.39
CA VAL A 424 -8.06 20.43 -0.93
C VAL A 424 -7.89 19.51 -2.14
N THR A 425 -6.85 18.69 -2.11
CA THR A 425 -6.64 17.62 -3.11
C THR A 425 -6.76 16.25 -2.45
N SER A 426 -7.27 15.29 -3.22
CA SER A 426 -7.33 13.87 -2.82
C SER A 426 -6.84 13.00 -3.97
N CYS A 427 -5.96 12.03 -3.68
CA CYS A 427 -5.24 11.28 -4.70
C CYS A 427 -6.14 10.31 -5.48
N ARG A 428 -7.13 9.70 -4.83
CA ARG A 428 -8.03 8.69 -5.41
C ARG A 428 -9.49 9.17 -5.56
N GLY A 429 -9.78 10.40 -5.14
CA GLY A 429 -11.04 11.12 -5.37
C GLY A 429 -12.31 10.36 -4.99
N LEU A 430 -13.06 9.85 -5.98
CA LEU A 430 -14.30 9.10 -5.75
C LEU A 430 -14.16 7.59 -6.04
N GLY A 431 -12.97 7.11 -6.32
CA GLY A 431 -12.68 5.73 -6.74
C GLY A 431 -12.55 5.58 -8.25
N ALA A 432 -12.35 4.34 -8.73
CA ALA A 432 -12.13 4.00 -10.14
C ALA A 432 -13.43 3.73 -10.90
N GLY A 433 -14.35 2.96 -10.32
CA GLY A 433 -15.57 2.48 -10.98
C GLY A 433 -15.32 1.30 -11.93
N PRO A 434 -16.29 0.97 -12.79
CA PRO A 434 -16.19 -0.14 -13.73
C PRO A 434 -15.02 0.00 -14.70
N ASN A 435 -14.37 -1.14 -15.02
CA ASN A 435 -13.30 -1.23 -16.02
C ASN A 435 -13.61 -2.28 -17.09
N GLY A 436 -14.85 -2.43 -17.47
CA GLY A 436 -15.30 -3.40 -18.47
C GLY A 436 -16.81 -3.62 -18.43
N GLY A 437 -17.29 -4.59 -19.19
CA GLY A 437 -18.69 -4.96 -19.23
C GLY A 437 -19.51 -4.22 -20.30
N LYS A 438 -20.81 -4.48 -20.31
CA LYS A 438 -21.72 -3.93 -21.30
C LYS A 438 -21.78 -2.40 -21.20
N ASN A 439 -21.66 -1.72 -22.34
CA ASN A 439 -21.65 -0.25 -22.46
C ASN A 439 -20.42 0.45 -21.87
N PHE A 440 -19.38 -0.28 -21.47
CA PHE A 440 -18.14 0.32 -21.05
C PHE A 440 -17.40 0.93 -22.25
N THR A 441 -16.96 2.18 -22.07
CA THR A 441 -16.09 2.87 -23.04
C THR A 441 -14.75 3.13 -22.38
N ILE A 442 -13.66 2.76 -23.04
CA ILE A 442 -12.30 2.99 -22.52
C ILE A 442 -12.10 4.48 -22.30
N PRO A 443 -11.81 4.92 -21.07
CA PRO A 443 -11.56 6.32 -20.79
C PRO A 443 -10.32 6.85 -21.54
N VAL A 444 -10.33 8.15 -21.81
CA VAL A 444 -9.23 8.84 -22.51
C VAL A 444 -7.87 8.71 -21.82
N GLN A 445 -7.87 8.55 -20.50
CA GLN A 445 -6.66 8.38 -19.67
C GLN A 445 -6.05 6.98 -19.79
N GLY A 446 -6.78 6.01 -20.29
CA GLY A 446 -6.33 4.62 -20.38
C GLY A 446 -7.26 3.67 -19.64
N SER A 447 -6.76 2.50 -19.30
CA SER A 447 -7.51 1.44 -18.63
C SER A 447 -6.77 0.80 -17.45
N TYR A 448 -5.54 1.25 -17.18
CA TYR A 448 -4.86 0.88 -15.94
C TYR A 448 -5.60 1.50 -14.75
N ILE A 449 -5.71 0.74 -13.67
CA ILE A 449 -6.52 1.17 -12.53
C ILE A 449 -6.03 2.51 -11.94
N GLY A 450 -4.74 2.72 -11.81
CA GLY A 450 -4.14 3.97 -11.39
C GLY A 450 -4.48 5.15 -12.32
N ASP A 451 -4.62 4.93 -13.64
CA ASP A 451 -4.96 5.98 -14.60
C ASP A 451 -6.45 6.37 -14.55
N ILE A 452 -7.35 5.40 -14.31
CA ILE A 452 -8.82 5.65 -14.27
C ILE A 452 -9.31 6.15 -12.92
N GLN A 453 -8.53 5.96 -11.88
CA GLN A 453 -8.81 6.41 -10.51
C GLN A 453 -8.46 7.89 -10.35
N LEU A 454 -9.31 8.76 -10.88
CA LEU A 454 -9.07 10.20 -10.91
C LEU A 454 -9.09 10.81 -9.50
N GLY A 455 -8.12 11.67 -9.22
CA GLY A 455 -8.11 12.51 -8.04
C GLY A 455 -9.20 13.59 -8.05
N THR A 456 -9.32 14.30 -6.93
CA THR A 456 -10.24 15.46 -6.83
C THR A 456 -9.49 16.70 -6.33
N PHE A 457 -9.99 17.85 -6.81
CA PHE A 457 -9.75 19.16 -6.23
C PHE A 457 -11.06 19.72 -5.67
N GLN A 458 -11.04 20.16 -4.42
CA GLN A 458 -12.20 20.73 -3.74
C GLN A 458 -11.96 22.18 -3.36
N LYS A 459 -13.01 23.01 -3.54
CA LYS A 459 -13.10 24.36 -3.02
C LYS A 459 -14.20 24.39 -1.98
N ILE A 460 -13.84 24.67 -0.73
CA ILE A 460 -14.69 24.55 0.45
C ILE A 460 -14.70 25.90 1.17
N GLU A 461 -15.87 26.45 1.48
CA GLU A 461 -15.98 27.60 2.38
C GLU A 461 -15.52 27.17 3.78
N ASN A 462 -14.71 28.01 4.44
CA ASN A 462 -14.21 27.68 5.78
C ASN A 462 -15.39 27.55 6.75
N PRO A 463 -15.67 26.35 7.28
CA PRO A 463 -16.91 26.08 7.98
C PRO A 463 -17.05 26.85 9.29
N SER A 464 -18.27 27.34 9.57
CA SER A 464 -18.67 27.76 10.90
C SER A 464 -18.55 26.60 11.90
N GLN A 465 -18.57 26.89 13.19
CA GLN A 465 -18.49 25.85 14.23
C GLN A 465 -19.65 24.83 14.10
N GLN A 466 -20.86 25.29 13.84
CA GLN A 466 -22.02 24.42 13.64
C GLN A 466 -21.84 23.53 12.39
N GLN A 467 -21.40 24.10 11.30
CA GLN A 467 -21.14 23.35 10.07
C GLN A 467 -20.01 22.32 10.26
N LEU A 468 -18.95 22.68 10.99
CA LEU A 468 -17.86 21.78 11.32
C LEU A 468 -18.30 20.58 12.16
N GLN A 469 -19.25 20.77 13.09
CA GLN A 469 -19.85 19.68 13.86
C GLN A 469 -20.65 18.74 12.95
N THR A 470 -21.45 19.27 12.02
CA THR A 470 -22.18 18.48 11.04
C THR A 470 -21.24 17.68 10.14
N TYR A 471 -20.19 18.31 9.64
CA TYR A 471 -19.15 17.66 8.86
C TYR A 471 -18.42 16.57 9.62
N THR A 472 -18.11 16.79 10.90
CA THR A 472 -17.47 15.78 11.75
C THR A 472 -18.33 14.54 11.89
N GLN A 473 -19.64 14.72 12.17
CA GLN A 473 -20.58 13.59 12.24
C GLN A 473 -20.66 12.83 10.92
N GLN A 474 -20.66 13.56 9.81
CA GLN A 474 -20.68 13.00 8.46
C GLN A 474 -19.41 12.17 8.18
N VAL A 475 -18.21 12.70 8.49
CA VAL A 475 -16.95 11.97 8.30
C VAL A 475 -16.92 10.67 9.11
N ILE A 476 -17.35 10.73 10.37
CA ILE A 476 -17.41 9.53 11.21
C ILE A 476 -18.40 8.51 10.65
N ALA A 477 -19.61 8.93 10.28
CA ALA A 477 -20.63 8.06 9.69
C ALA A 477 -20.21 7.47 8.32
N ASN A 478 -19.43 8.22 7.55
CA ASN A 478 -18.84 7.76 6.29
C ASN A 478 -17.75 6.69 6.50
N THR A 479 -17.07 6.72 7.65
CA THR A 479 -15.91 5.85 7.91
C THR A 479 -16.33 4.53 8.54
N PHE A 480 -17.18 4.56 9.57
CA PHE A 480 -17.63 3.34 10.27
C PHE A 480 -18.94 3.54 11.03
N ILE A 481 -19.61 2.41 11.25
CA ILE A 481 -20.82 2.28 12.07
C ILE A 481 -20.59 1.23 13.17
N THR A 482 -21.40 1.27 14.24
CA THR A 482 -21.42 0.21 15.24
C THR A 482 -22.52 -0.81 14.88
N LYS A 483 -22.14 -2.08 14.85
CA LYS A 483 -23.06 -3.23 14.67
C LYS A 483 -23.03 -4.12 15.90
N SER A 484 -24.05 -4.95 16.03
CA SER A 484 -24.15 -5.96 17.10
C SER A 484 -24.38 -7.33 16.48
N GLU A 485 -23.70 -8.33 16.99
CA GLU A 485 -23.79 -9.71 16.50
C GLU A 485 -23.80 -10.68 17.68
N THR A 486 -24.50 -11.81 17.51
CA THR A 486 -24.46 -12.91 18.48
C THR A 486 -23.19 -13.73 18.23
N ASP A 487 -22.31 -13.83 19.22
CA ASP A 487 -21.03 -14.53 19.12
C ASP A 487 -21.20 -16.07 19.19
N SER A 488 -21.83 -16.63 18.15
CA SER A 488 -22.22 -18.06 18.10
C SER A 488 -21.50 -18.87 17.01
N LEU A 489 -20.90 -18.21 16.00
CA LEU A 489 -20.25 -18.88 14.86
C LEU A 489 -18.78 -19.21 15.14
N PRO A 490 -18.12 -20.08 14.36
CA PRO A 490 -16.68 -20.39 14.50
C PRO A 490 -15.75 -19.18 14.47
N LEU A 491 -16.09 -18.15 13.71
CA LEU A 491 -15.42 -16.85 13.75
C LEU A 491 -15.88 -16.05 14.98
N PRO A 492 -15.01 -15.76 15.95
CA PRO A 492 -15.34 -14.84 17.04
C PRO A 492 -15.66 -13.42 16.53
N VAL A 493 -16.59 -12.72 17.18
CA VAL A 493 -17.00 -11.36 16.77
C VAL A 493 -15.89 -10.35 17.05
N LEU A 494 -15.13 -10.55 18.13
CA LEU A 494 -13.95 -9.75 18.48
C LEU A 494 -12.78 -10.68 18.85
N PRO A 495 -11.53 -10.19 18.76
CA PRO A 495 -10.39 -10.95 19.24
C PRO A 495 -10.56 -11.39 20.70
N GLY A 496 -10.54 -12.70 20.95
CA GLY A 496 -10.65 -13.26 22.30
C GLY A 496 -12.04 -13.22 22.92
N SER A 497 -13.10 -12.82 22.21
CA SER A 497 -14.50 -12.87 22.73
C SER A 497 -14.96 -14.28 23.04
N LYS A 498 -14.43 -15.26 22.30
CA LYS A 498 -14.55 -16.71 22.58
C LYS A 498 -13.42 -17.50 21.94
N ALA A 499 -13.29 -18.77 22.27
CA ALA A 499 -12.38 -19.68 21.60
C ALA A 499 -12.95 -20.13 20.23
N SER A 500 -12.14 -20.02 19.18
CA SER A 500 -12.45 -20.59 17.86
C SER A 500 -12.12 -22.08 17.80
N PRO A 501 -12.92 -22.90 17.10
CA PRO A 501 -12.52 -24.26 16.75
C PRO A 501 -11.42 -24.31 15.70
N ILE A 502 -11.18 -23.22 14.96
CA ILE A 502 -10.12 -23.06 13.97
C ILE A 502 -8.82 -22.74 14.72
N LYS A 503 -7.77 -23.52 14.47
CA LYS A 503 -6.47 -23.40 15.14
C LYS A 503 -5.34 -22.97 14.19
N HIS A 504 -5.50 -23.28 12.90
CA HIS A 504 -4.50 -23.02 11.88
C HIS A 504 -5.14 -22.27 10.72
N ILE A 505 -4.46 -21.21 10.28
CA ILE A 505 -4.85 -20.43 9.10
C ILE A 505 -3.74 -20.57 8.07
N VAL A 506 -4.09 -20.90 6.83
CA VAL A 506 -3.20 -20.80 5.68
C VAL A 506 -3.71 -19.65 4.80
N PHE A 507 -2.92 -18.60 4.71
CA PHE A 507 -3.23 -17.40 3.92
C PHE A 507 -2.43 -17.44 2.61
N ILE A 508 -3.10 -17.70 1.50
CA ILE A 508 -2.53 -17.80 0.16
C ILE A 508 -2.78 -16.48 -0.55
N THR A 509 -1.72 -15.81 -0.94
CA THR A 509 -1.73 -14.57 -1.70
C THR A 509 -1.31 -14.84 -3.15
N LYS A 510 -1.92 -14.15 -4.08
CA LYS A 510 -1.74 -14.30 -5.52
C LYS A 510 -1.61 -12.92 -6.15
N GLU A 511 -1.38 -12.86 -7.47
CA GLU A 511 -1.05 -11.63 -8.19
C GLU A 511 -2.02 -11.34 -9.35
N ASN A 512 -2.70 -10.21 -9.21
CA ASN A 512 -3.24 -9.34 -10.23
C ASN A 512 -4.44 -9.85 -11.03
N ARG A 513 -5.43 -10.53 -10.42
CA ARG A 513 -6.67 -10.88 -11.14
C ARG A 513 -7.89 -10.21 -10.57
N THR A 514 -8.79 -9.75 -11.49
CA THR A 514 -10.12 -9.30 -11.12
C THR A 514 -11.09 -10.46 -10.96
N PHE A 515 -12.20 -10.19 -10.30
CA PHE A 515 -13.26 -11.17 -10.08
C PHE A 515 -13.85 -11.69 -11.38
N ASP A 516 -14.23 -10.80 -12.32
CA ASP A 516 -14.90 -11.20 -13.55
C ASP A 516 -14.01 -11.99 -14.49
N GLU A 517 -12.69 -11.74 -14.51
CA GLU A 517 -11.77 -12.48 -15.36
C GLU A 517 -11.77 -14.00 -15.06
N VAL A 518 -12.02 -14.37 -13.80
CA VAL A 518 -11.99 -15.78 -13.35
C VAL A 518 -13.40 -16.33 -13.12
N PHE A 519 -14.28 -15.57 -12.44
CA PHE A 519 -15.58 -16.05 -11.95
C PHE A 519 -16.78 -15.46 -12.70
N GLY A 520 -16.57 -14.51 -13.64
CA GLY A 520 -17.66 -13.82 -14.32
C GLY A 520 -18.70 -14.72 -14.98
N GLN A 521 -18.34 -15.97 -15.35
CA GLN A 521 -19.24 -16.95 -15.95
C GLN A 521 -20.11 -17.74 -14.95
N MET A 522 -19.87 -17.62 -13.63
CA MET A 522 -20.64 -18.36 -12.62
C MET A 522 -22.04 -17.75 -12.45
N ASN A 523 -23.09 -18.54 -12.61
CA ASN A 523 -24.51 -18.08 -12.52
C ASN A 523 -24.95 -17.71 -11.10
N THR A 524 -24.17 -18.05 -10.08
CA THR A 524 -24.52 -17.84 -8.66
C THR A 524 -23.98 -16.54 -8.09
N VAL A 525 -23.10 -15.85 -8.82
CA VAL A 525 -22.40 -14.63 -8.39
C VAL A 525 -22.85 -13.41 -9.22
N ARG A 526 -22.53 -12.21 -8.76
CA ARG A 526 -22.65 -10.99 -9.55
C ARG A 526 -21.46 -10.90 -10.53
N GLY A 527 -21.51 -11.70 -11.60
CA GLY A 527 -20.47 -11.81 -12.61
C GLY A 527 -20.93 -11.36 -13.99
N ASP A 528 -20.00 -10.92 -14.82
CA ASP A 528 -20.17 -10.67 -16.26
C ASP A 528 -19.40 -11.74 -17.05
N GLN A 529 -20.14 -12.68 -17.65
CA GLN A 529 -19.51 -13.76 -18.40
C GLN A 529 -18.73 -13.28 -19.63
N THR A 530 -19.02 -12.08 -20.14
CA THR A 530 -18.31 -11.53 -21.30
C THR A 530 -16.87 -11.13 -20.94
N LEU A 531 -16.56 -11.03 -19.64
CA LEU A 531 -15.26 -10.67 -19.11
C LEU A 531 -14.45 -11.88 -18.62
N ALA A 532 -15.07 -13.07 -18.55
CA ALA A 532 -14.48 -14.30 -18.00
C ALA A 532 -13.51 -14.97 -18.98
N ARG A 533 -12.31 -14.44 -19.09
CA ARG A 533 -11.27 -14.98 -20.02
C ARG A 533 -10.44 -16.12 -19.44
N PHE A 534 -10.48 -16.33 -18.13
CA PHE A 534 -9.72 -17.39 -17.45
C PHE A 534 -10.61 -18.42 -16.78
N GLY A 535 -11.87 -18.57 -17.22
CA GLY A 535 -12.83 -19.50 -16.70
C GLY A 535 -12.73 -20.92 -17.27
N LEU A 536 -13.91 -21.55 -17.41
CA LEU A 536 -14.09 -22.87 -18.04
C LEU A 536 -14.71 -22.69 -19.41
N ASP A 537 -14.35 -23.60 -20.35
CA ASP A 537 -14.88 -23.59 -21.72
C ASP A 537 -14.70 -22.23 -22.42
N VAL A 538 -13.53 -21.62 -22.20
CA VAL A 538 -13.18 -20.31 -22.77
C VAL A 538 -12.30 -20.43 -24.00
N ASN A 539 -12.22 -19.35 -24.79
CA ASN A 539 -11.30 -19.24 -25.89
C ASN A 539 -10.06 -18.46 -25.44
N VAL A 540 -8.88 -19.01 -25.64
CA VAL A 540 -7.59 -18.38 -25.32
C VAL A 540 -6.89 -17.97 -26.59
N PHE A 541 -6.50 -16.70 -26.69
CA PHE A 541 -5.87 -16.12 -27.86
C PHE A 541 -4.40 -15.83 -27.60
N GLY A 542 -3.55 -16.29 -28.51
CA GLY A 542 -2.15 -15.90 -28.60
C GLY A 542 -1.93 -14.81 -29.65
N LYS A 543 -0.67 -14.44 -29.87
CA LYS A 543 -0.31 -13.44 -30.90
C LYS A 543 -0.59 -13.92 -32.30
N LYS A 544 -0.47 -15.25 -32.59
CA LYS A 544 -0.59 -15.85 -33.93
C LYS A 544 -1.56 -17.02 -34.00
N ASP A 545 -1.95 -17.56 -32.86
CA ASP A 545 -2.77 -18.76 -32.73
C ASP A 545 -3.83 -18.57 -31.66
N PHE A 546 -4.74 -19.49 -31.51
CA PHE A 546 -5.76 -19.53 -30.48
C PHE A 546 -6.22 -20.96 -30.24
N VAL A 547 -6.72 -21.20 -29.02
CA VAL A 547 -7.36 -22.46 -28.64
C VAL A 547 -8.76 -22.19 -28.13
N LYS A 548 -9.69 -23.07 -28.40
CA LYS A 548 -11.12 -22.92 -28.05
C LYS A 548 -11.54 -23.96 -27.04
N ASN A 549 -12.56 -23.60 -26.28
CA ASN A 549 -13.27 -24.49 -25.38
C ASN A 549 -12.31 -25.17 -24.38
N VAL A 550 -11.47 -24.38 -23.75
CA VAL A 550 -10.45 -24.85 -22.80
C VAL A 550 -10.75 -24.38 -21.38
N ASN A 551 -10.29 -25.17 -20.42
CA ASN A 551 -10.39 -24.84 -19.00
C ASN A 551 -9.07 -24.24 -18.53
N VAL A 552 -9.12 -22.98 -18.08
CA VAL A 552 -7.96 -22.27 -17.54
C VAL A 552 -7.91 -22.43 -16.02
N SER A 553 -9.00 -22.14 -15.30
CA SER A 553 -9.03 -22.11 -13.84
C SER A 553 -10.08 -23.09 -13.23
N PRO A 554 -9.97 -24.42 -13.49
CA PRO A 554 -10.94 -25.38 -12.95
C PRO A 554 -10.93 -25.44 -11.42
N ASN A 555 -9.79 -25.23 -10.77
CA ASN A 555 -9.70 -25.32 -9.32
C ASN A 555 -10.31 -24.08 -8.62
N HIS A 556 -10.12 -22.88 -9.13
CA HIS A 556 -10.79 -21.70 -8.60
C HIS A 556 -12.31 -21.88 -8.62
N ILE A 557 -12.87 -22.28 -9.75
CA ILE A 557 -14.30 -22.51 -9.91
C ILE A 557 -14.80 -23.65 -9.00
N LYS A 558 -14.02 -24.72 -8.85
CA LYS A 558 -14.36 -25.86 -8.00
C LYS A 558 -14.29 -25.50 -6.51
N ILE A 559 -13.29 -24.73 -6.08
CA ILE A 559 -13.19 -24.25 -4.69
C ILE A 559 -14.38 -23.36 -4.37
N ALA A 560 -14.73 -22.42 -5.26
CA ALA A 560 -15.89 -21.55 -5.09
C ALA A 560 -17.22 -22.35 -4.98
N LYS A 561 -17.37 -23.43 -5.74
CA LYS A 561 -18.54 -24.32 -5.68
C LYS A 561 -18.53 -25.26 -4.47
N GLN A 562 -17.36 -25.73 -4.04
CA GLN A 562 -17.26 -26.66 -2.91
C GLN A 562 -17.29 -25.94 -1.56
N PHE A 563 -16.76 -24.70 -1.48
CA PHE A 563 -16.67 -23.91 -0.25
C PHE A 563 -17.34 -22.54 -0.42
N SER A 564 -16.71 -21.46 -0.01
CA SER A 564 -17.30 -20.13 -0.07
C SER A 564 -16.47 -19.16 -0.90
N ILE A 565 -17.16 -18.27 -1.60
CA ILE A 565 -16.59 -17.17 -2.36
C ILE A 565 -17.27 -15.86 -1.95
N SER A 566 -16.54 -14.72 -2.02
CA SER A 566 -17.14 -13.39 -2.03
C SER A 566 -17.31 -12.91 -3.48
N ASP A 567 -18.46 -12.32 -3.82
CA ASP A 567 -18.62 -11.55 -5.05
C ASP A 567 -18.63 -10.03 -4.77
N ASN A 568 -18.21 -9.64 -3.55
CA ASN A 568 -18.20 -8.27 -3.07
C ASN A 568 -16.90 -7.96 -2.31
N PHE A 569 -15.79 -8.51 -2.77
CA PHE A 569 -14.45 -8.26 -2.26
C PHE A 569 -13.70 -7.29 -3.18
N TYR A 570 -13.00 -6.34 -2.59
CA TYR A 570 -12.24 -5.31 -3.28
C TYR A 570 -10.83 -5.20 -2.67
N CYS A 571 -9.82 -5.11 -3.53
CA CYS A 571 -8.48 -4.69 -3.13
C CYS A 571 -8.49 -3.17 -2.87
N ASP A 572 -7.89 -2.70 -1.79
CA ASP A 572 -7.72 -1.25 -1.55
C ASP A 572 -6.48 -0.69 -2.28
N SER A 573 -6.01 -1.41 -3.28
CA SER A 573 -4.74 -1.18 -3.98
C SER A 573 -4.95 -1.02 -5.47
N ASP A 574 -4.20 -0.13 -6.06
CA ASP A 574 -4.06 0.11 -7.49
C ASP A 574 -2.72 -0.41 -8.06
N ALA A 575 -1.86 -0.94 -7.20
CA ALA A 575 -0.59 -1.59 -7.54
C ALA A 575 -0.13 -2.51 -6.41
N SER A 576 0.70 -3.50 -6.73
CA SER A 576 1.20 -4.51 -5.79
C SER A 576 1.87 -3.92 -4.54
N ILE A 577 2.57 -2.79 -4.66
CA ILE A 577 3.17 -2.12 -3.50
C ILE A 577 2.12 -1.80 -2.44
N HIS A 578 0.95 -1.30 -2.82
CA HIS A 578 -0.12 -1.02 -1.86
C HIS A 578 -0.76 -2.30 -1.34
N GLY A 579 -1.01 -3.29 -2.22
CA GLY A 579 -1.68 -4.54 -1.88
C GLY A 579 -0.93 -5.35 -0.83
N HIS A 580 0.36 -5.55 -1.02
CA HIS A 580 1.21 -6.26 -0.06
C HIS A 580 1.26 -5.55 1.30
N HIS A 581 1.26 -4.20 1.33
CA HIS A 581 1.18 -3.44 2.58
C HIS A 581 -0.14 -3.68 3.30
N TRP A 582 -1.27 -3.50 2.61
CA TRP A 582 -2.60 -3.70 3.19
C TRP A 582 -2.80 -5.11 3.73
N MET A 583 -2.37 -6.14 2.97
CA MET A 583 -2.47 -7.54 3.40
C MET A 583 -1.69 -7.85 4.68
N MET A 584 -0.59 -7.14 4.91
CA MET A 584 0.24 -7.30 6.11
C MET A 584 -0.14 -6.33 7.24
N GLY A 585 -1.26 -5.63 7.13
CA GLY A 585 -1.74 -4.71 8.16
C GLY A 585 -0.92 -3.43 8.27
N VAL A 586 -0.18 -3.08 7.23
CA VAL A 586 0.57 -1.82 7.12
C VAL A 586 -0.20 -0.89 6.20
N ILE A 587 -0.64 0.26 6.73
CA ILE A 587 -1.35 1.25 5.92
C ILE A 587 -0.33 1.99 5.06
N PRO A 588 -0.49 2.04 3.72
CA PRO A 588 0.37 2.83 2.86
C PRO A 588 0.43 4.28 3.33
N ASN A 589 1.61 4.74 3.68
CA ASN A 589 1.86 6.12 4.10
C ASN A 589 2.24 6.99 2.89
N GLU A 590 2.50 8.28 3.11
CA GLU A 590 2.88 9.19 2.02
C GLU A 590 4.17 8.79 1.32
N TRP A 591 5.05 8.05 1.99
CA TRP A 591 6.27 7.51 1.41
C TRP A 591 5.96 6.40 0.40
N VAL A 592 5.11 5.43 0.76
CA VAL A 592 4.64 4.36 -0.14
C VAL A 592 3.91 4.97 -1.33
N GLU A 593 2.95 5.87 -1.09
CA GLU A 593 2.15 6.52 -2.12
C GLU A 593 3.00 7.28 -3.14
N THR A 594 3.99 8.03 -2.68
CA THR A 594 4.85 8.79 -3.58
C THR A 594 5.94 7.95 -4.23
N ASN A 595 6.38 6.85 -3.62
CA ASN A 595 7.38 5.95 -4.19
C ASN A 595 6.81 5.00 -5.24
N SER A 596 5.53 4.70 -5.24
CA SER A 596 4.90 3.89 -6.28
C SER A 596 5.19 4.43 -7.68
N SER A 597 5.29 5.75 -7.81
CA SER A 597 5.63 6.42 -9.06
C SER A 597 7.14 6.61 -9.29
N THR A 598 7.99 6.53 -8.26
CA THR A 598 9.40 6.92 -8.31
C THR A 598 10.40 5.79 -8.16
N ALA A 599 9.98 4.60 -7.74
CA ALA A 599 10.85 3.44 -7.46
C ALA A 599 11.65 2.91 -8.68
N LYS A 600 11.53 3.54 -9.86
CA LYS A 600 12.02 3.01 -11.13
C LYS A 600 13.49 3.27 -11.43
N THR A 601 14.17 4.14 -10.68
CA THR A 601 15.55 4.55 -10.98
C THR A 601 16.52 4.40 -9.81
N ALA A 602 16.24 3.49 -8.90
CA ALA A 602 17.24 3.14 -7.91
C ALA A 602 18.52 2.66 -8.59
N ASP A 603 19.65 3.20 -8.17
CA ASP A 603 20.99 2.77 -8.57
C ASP A 603 21.84 2.56 -7.32
N TYR A 604 22.00 1.31 -6.94
CA TYR A 604 22.71 0.92 -5.72
C TYR A 604 24.19 1.25 -5.72
N PHE A 605 24.76 1.38 -6.91
CA PHE A 605 26.17 1.73 -7.10
C PHE A 605 26.37 3.22 -7.34
N SER A 606 25.30 4.01 -7.26
CA SER A 606 25.35 5.47 -7.34
C SER A 606 26.14 6.06 -6.18
N SER A 607 26.83 7.16 -6.42
CA SER A 607 27.41 8.00 -5.37
C SER A 607 26.34 8.75 -4.56
N ALA A 608 25.12 8.90 -5.11
CA ALA A 608 23.98 9.53 -4.45
C ALA A 608 23.34 8.54 -3.46
N PRO A 609 23.37 8.80 -2.14
CA PRO A 609 22.92 7.82 -1.14
C PRO A 609 21.41 7.53 -1.23
N GLY A 610 20.59 8.50 -1.65
CA GLY A 610 19.16 8.34 -1.80
C GLY A 610 18.74 7.43 -2.97
N ARG A 611 19.67 7.17 -3.92
CA ARG A 611 19.47 6.21 -5.02
C ARG A 611 19.70 4.75 -4.62
N ARG A 612 20.31 4.52 -3.47
CA ARG A 612 20.68 3.18 -2.98
C ARG A 612 19.56 2.50 -2.21
N PHE A 613 18.41 3.11 -2.11
CA PHE A 613 17.26 2.56 -1.41
C PHE A 613 16.84 1.22 -2.05
N PRO A 614 16.77 0.11 -1.27
CA PRO A 614 16.57 -1.23 -1.82
C PRO A 614 15.12 -1.58 -2.10
N GLY A 615 14.19 -0.63 -2.03
CA GLY A 615 12.75 -0.83 -2.11
C GLY A 615 12.29 -1.79 -3.20
N SER A 616 11.25 -2.53 -2.90
CA SER A 616 10.59 -3.51 -3.75
C SER A 616 9.08 -3.34 -3.70
N THR A 617 8.36 -3.84 -4.70
CA THR A 617 6.89 -3.76 -4.71
C THR A 617 6.24 -4.80 -3.81
N GLY A 618 6.85 -5.97 -3.61
CA GLY A 618 6.31 -7.07 -2.81
C GLY A 618 6.81 -7.15 -1.37
N SER A 619 7.60 -6.18 -0.90
CA SER A 619 8.14 -6.14 0.46
C SER A 619 7.82 -4.83 1.16
N MET A 620 7.94 -4.83 2.47
CA MET A 620 7.77 -3.64 3.31
C MET A 620 9.13 -3.16 3.80
N ASP A 621 9.42 -1.90 3.50
CA ASP A 621 10.65 -1.25 3.93
C ASP A 621 10.52 -0.72 5.38
N PRO A 622 11.63 -0.49 6.10
CA PRO A 622 11.57 0.09 7.45
C PRO A 622 10.83 1.42 7.52
N GLU A 623 10.84 2.21 6.45
CA GLU A 623 10.16 3.50 6.33
C GLU A 623 8.64 3.39 6.23
N ASP A 624 8.11 2.21 5.91
CA ASP A 624 6.68 1.98 5.66
C ASP A 624 5.89 1.75 6.95
N TYR A 625 6.55 1.24 7.99
CA TYR A 625 5.90 0.81 9.22
C TYR A 625 5.35 1.97 10.05
N ALA A 626 4.11 1.80 10.54
CA ALA A 626 3.62 2.55 11.68
C ALA A 626 4.43 2.19 12.95
N GLU A 627 4.27 2.99 14.01
CA GLU A 627 5.10 2.83 15.22
C GLU A 627 5.05 1.43 15.85
N ILE A 628 3.92 0.74 15.79
CA ILE A 628 3.76 -0.60 16.40
C ILE A 628 3.81 -1.76 15.39
N GLY A 629 4.09 -1.46 14.11
CA GLY A 629 4.20 -2.47 13.05
C GLY A 629 2.86 -2.92 12.48
N GLY A 630 2.88 -4.09 11.86
CA GLY A 630 1.74 -4.71 11.18
C GLY A 630 1.38 -6.08 11.77
N LEU A 631 0.96 -6.99 10.88
CA LEU A 631 0.54 -8.35 11.21
C LEU A 631 1.61 -9.13 11.97
N TRP A 632 2.84 -9.13 11.48
CA TRP A 632 3.93 -9.95 12.02
C TRP A 632 4.26 -9.58 13.47
N GLU A 633 4.37 -8.28 13.75
CA GLU A 633 4.67 -7.76 15.07
C GLU A 633 3.52 -7.97 16.05
N ALA A 634 2.29 -7.90 15.57
CA ALA A 634 1.10 -8.21 16.38
C ALA A 634 1.07 -9.68 16.79
N LEU A 635 1.42 -10.59 15.88
CA LEU A 635 1.56 -12.02 16.17
C LEU A 635 2.67 -12.28 17.19
N ASP A 636 3.84 -11.66 17.00
CA ASP A 636 4.98 -11.82 17.92
C ASP A 636 4.66 -11.31 19.34
N ARG A 637 4.03 -10.15 19.47
CA ARG A 637 3.56 -9.62 20.79
C ARG A 637 2.61 -10.57 21.51
N LYS A 638 1.77 -11.29 20.76
CA LYS A 638 0.84 -12.29 21.31
C LYS A 638 1.40 -13.70 21.36
N LYS A 639 2.66 -13.90 20.95
CA LYS A 639 3.32 -15.21 20.89
C LYS A 639 2.55 -16.22 20.02
N ILE A 640 1.89 -15.72 18.98
CA ILE A 640 1.24 -16.55 17.97
C ILE A 640 2.30 -17.05 17.01
N SER A 641 2.38 -18.34 16.83
CA SER A 641 3.32 -18.94 15.91
C SER A 641 2.92 -18.72 14.45
N TYR A 642 3.89 -18.35 13.63
CA TYR A 642 3.69 -18.19 12.18
C TYR A 642 4.89 -18.69 11.39
N TYR A 643 4.67 -18.95 10.10
CA TYR A 643 5.71 -19.28 9.14
C TYR A 643 5.36 -18.77 7.75
N ASN A 644 6.35 -18.19 7.05
CA ASN A 644 6.17 -17.47 5.81
C ASN A 644 6.82 -18.19 4.62
N PHE A 645 6.05 -18.33 3.54
CA PHE A 645 6.52 -18.83 2.25
C PHE A 645 6.38 -17.73 1.18
N GLY A 646 7.36 -16.85 1.12
CA GLY A 646 7.52 -15.87 0.05
C GLY A 646 6.76 -14.56 0.21
N GLN A 647 5.80 -14.44 1.13
CA GLN A 647 5.08 -13.19 1.34
C GLN A 647 5.99 -12.14 1.99
N ALA A 648 5.88 -10.87 1.54
CA ALA A 648 6.71 -9.74 1.99
C ALA A 648 8.23 -10.00 1.87
N ASN A 649 8.60 -10.80 0.89
CA ASN A 649 9.95 -11.31 0.68
C ASN A 649 10.27 -11.33 -0.80
N GLU A 650 10.60 -10.19 -1.35
CA GLU A 650 10.94 -10.02 -2.75
C GLU A 650 12.45 -9.85 -2.96
N THR A 651 12.91 -10.29 -4.11
CA THR A 651 14.27 -9.96 -4.53
C THR A 651 14.33 -8.48 -4.86
N ALA A 652 15.18 -7.74 -4.16
CA ALA A 652 15.36 -6.32 -4.46
C ALA A 652 15.71 -6.13 -5.95
N HIS A 653 14.91 -5.28 -6.65
CA HIS A 653 15.04 -4.95 -8.06
C HIS A 653 14.90 -6.08 -9.08
N VAL A 654 14.17 -7.07 -8.79
CA VAL A 654 13.60 -7.90 -9.82
C VAL A 654 12.43 -7.12 -10.44
N ARG A 655 12.71 -6.40 -11.51
CA ARG A 655 11.66 -5.80 -12.35
C ARG A 655 11.31 -6.77 -13.47
N GLU A 656 10.04 -6.85 -13.77
CA GLU A 656 9.48 -7.71 -14.83
C GLU A 656 10.10 -7.47 -16.20
N ASP A 657 10.54 -6.27 -16.48
CA ASP A 657 11.11 -5.84 -17.74
C ASP A 657 12.64 -6.05 -17.83
N TRP A 658 13.27 -6.67 -16.81
CA TRP A 658 14.69 -6.97 -16.84
C TRP A 658 14.95 -8.42 -17.24
N ASN A 659 15.50 -8.62 -18.43
CA ASN A 659 15.97 -9.92 -18.96
C ASN A 659 17.23 -10.43 -18.22
N ASP A 660 17.25 -10.29 -16.90
CA ASP A 660 18.41 -10.59 -16.10
C ASP A 660 18.31 -11.94 -15.42
N THR A 661 19.45 -12.47 -14.99
CA THR A 661 19.51 -13.68 -14.19
C THR A 661 18.75 -13.42 -12.88
N ALA A 662 17.72 -14.23 -12.63
CA ALA A 662 16.93 -14.12 -11.41
C ALA A 662 17.55 -14.98 -10.30
N THR A 663 17.26 -14.61 -9.08
CA THR A 663 17.50 -15.44 -7.92
C THR A 663 16.49 -16.56 -7.88
N GLY A 664 16.94 -17.77 -7.65
CA GLY A 664 16.07 -18.92 -7.44
C GLY A 664 15.72 -19.10 -5.97
N ALA A 665 15.15 -20.26 -5.63
CA ALA A 665 14.67 -20.59 -4.30
C ALA A 665 15.70 -20.41 -3.17
N ALA A 666 16.99 -20.68 -3.44
CA ALA A 666 18.05 -20.54 -2.45
C ALA A 666 18.60 -19.10 -2.32
N HIS A 667 18.10 -18.16 -3.09
CA HIS A 667 18.61 -16.81 -3.14
C HIS A 667 17.51 -15.82 -2.79
N ILE A 668 17.39 -15.52 -1.51
CA ILE A 668 16.53 -14.47 -1.00
C ILE A 668 17.35 -13.19 -0.98
N VAL A 669 17.14 -12.33 -1.94
CA VAL A 669 17.69 -10.98 -1.93
C VAL A 669 16.79 -10.13 -1.05
N MET A 670 17.32 -9.70 0.06
CA MET A 670 16.51 -9.11 1.12
C MET A 670 16.40 -7.62 0.97
N VAL A 671 15.17 -7.15 0.99
CA VAL A 671 14.86 -5.84 1.55
C VAL A 671 14.85 -5.98 3.06
N PRO A 672 15.39 -5.04 3.83
CA PRO A 672 15.43 -5.16 5.29
C PRO A 672 14.04 -5.38 5.88
N MET A 673 13.87 -6.50 6.59
CA MET A 673 12.61 -6.86 7.26
C MET A 673 12.81 -7.01 8.76
N GLN A 674 11.75 -7.26 9.50
CA GLN A 674 11.86 -7.55 10.93
C GLN A 674 12.60 -8.87 11.16
N LYS A 675 13.48 -8.94 12.18
CA LYS A 675 14.27 -10.13 12.46
C LYS A 675 13.40 -11.36 12.68
N GLY A 676 12.28 -11.21 13.42
CA GLY A 676 11.35 -12.31 13.66
C GLY A 676 10.71 -12.88 12.40
N VAL A 677 10.43 -12.03 11.42
CA VAL A 677 9.91 -12.46 10.10
C VAL A 677 10.97 -13.22 9.32
N TRP A 678 12.21 -12.71 9.27
CA TRP A 678 13.33 -13.38 8.64
C TRP A 678 13.55 -14.80 9.19
N GLU A 679 13.58 -14.97 10.51
CA GLU A 679 13.81 -16.24 11.17
C GLU A 679 12.68 -17.26 10.94
N LYS A 680 11.48 -16.77 10.62
CA LYS A 680 10.28 -17.60 10.38
C LYS A 680 9.88 -17.62 8.90
N THR A 681 10.77 -17.21 7.99
CA THR A 681 10.57 -17.29 6.55
C THR A 681 11.30 -18.50 5.97
N SER A 682 10.67 -19.21 5.03
CA SER A 682 11.34 -20.27 4.28
C SER A 682 12.44 -19.71 3.40
N HIS A 683 13.67 -20.14 3.64
CA HIS A 683 14.84 -19.76 2.83
C HIS A 683 15.00 -20.62 1.55
N ASN A 684 14.11 -21.59 1.34
CA ASN A 684 14.13 -22.46 0.18
C ASN A 684 12.98 -22.19 -0.79
N PHE A 685 11.97 -21.45 -0.36
CA PHE A 685 10.80 -21.15 -1.19
C PHE A 685 11.14 -20.07 -2.22
N ALA A 686 10.77 -20.31 -3.49
CA ALA A 686 11.02 -19.35 -4.56
C ALA A 686 10.17 -18.10 -4.40
N GLY A 687 10.81 -16.92 -4.35
CA GLY A 687 10.15 -15.62 -4.37
C GLY A 687 9.50 -15.31 -5.73
N TYR A 688 9.08 -14.05 -5.94
CA TYR A 688 8.48 -13.61 -7.18
C TYR A 688 9.44 -13.79 -8.37
N ASN A 689 9.04 -14.61 -9.31
CA ASN A 689 9.64 -14.78 -10.63
C ASN A 689 8.72 -15.65 -11.49
N THR A 690 8.06 -15.08 -12.48
CA THR A 690 7.13 -15.81 -13.36
C THR A 690 7.79 -16.88 -14.22
N ASN A 691 9.12 -16.93 -14.31
CA ASN A 691 9.83 -18.05 -14.92
C ASN A 691 9.83 -19.32 -14.06
N ILE A 692 9.62 -19.20 -12.76
CA ILE A 692 9.54 -20.33 -11.85
C ILE A 692 8.07 -20.78 -11.75
N PRO A 693 7.73 -22.03 -12.11
CA PRO A 693 6.35 -22.50 -12.04
C PRO A 693 5.78 -22.45 -10.63
N ASP A 694 4.52 -22.08 -10.48
CA ASP A 694 3.82 -22.24 -9.20
C ASP A 694 3.67 -23.71 -8.80
N GLN A 695 3.71 -24.63 -9.76
CA GLN A 695 3.83 -26.06 -9.47
C GLN A 695 5.10 -26.40 -8.68
N PHE A 696 6.19 -25.68 -8.95
CA PHE A 696 7.43 -25.85 -8.19
C PHE A 696 7.30 -25.26 -6.78
N ARG A 697 6.65 -24.10 -6.63
CA ARG A 697 6.36 -23.50 -5.32
C ARG A 697 5.45 -24.39 -4.47
N ALA A 698 4.38 -24.95 -5.07
CA ALA A 698 3.51 -25.92 -4.39
C ALA A 698 4.29 -27.14 -3.92
N LYS A 699 5.20 -27.68 -4.75
CA LYS A 699 6.09 -28.79 -4.38
C LYS A 699 7.02 -28.42 -3.21
N GLN A 700 7.66 -27.23 -3.25
CA GLN A 700 8.52 -26.77 -2.17
C GLN A 700 7.74 -26.62 -0.85
N PHE A 701 6.51 -26.05 -0.91
CA PHE A 701 5.63 -25.95 0.23
C PHE A 701 5.27 -27.33 0.81
N GLU A 702 4.83 -28.27 -0.01
CA GLU A 702 4.45 -29.63 0.39
C GLU A 702 5.62 -30.39 1.04
N GLU A 703 6.83 -30.29 0.44
CA GLU A 703 8.05 -30.93 0.95
C GLU A 703 8.48 -30.37 2.30
N GLU A 704 8.51 -29.03 2.43
CA GLU A 704 8.91 -28.38 3.69
C GLU A 704 7.85 -28.56 4.78
N PHE A 705 6.57 -28.46 4.45
CA PHE A 705 5.46 -28.75 5.36
C PHE A 705 5.55 -30.19 5.89
N THR A 706 5.75 -31.17 5.00
CA THR A 706 5.89 -32.58 5.38
C THR A 706 7.09 -32.82 6.26
N LYS A 707 8.25 -32.23 5.89
CA LYS A 707 9.48 -32.38 6.66
C LYS A 707 9.39 -31.80 8.07
N LYS A 708 8.84 -30.58 8.21
CA LYS A 708 8.77 -29.87 9.49
C LYS A 708 7.64 -30.36 10.39
N TRP A 709 6.42 -30.52 9.86
CA TRP A 709 5.21 -30.62 10.66
C TRP A 709 4.48 -31.96 10.57
N LEU A 710 4.68 -32.75 9.53
CA LEU A 710 4.11 -34.13 9.47
C LEU A 710 5.12 -35.16 9.97
N ASN A 711 6.37 -35.09 9.53
CA ASN A 711 7.44 -36.04 9.90
C ASN A 711 8.43 -35.47 10.91
N GLY A 712 8.44 -34.15 11.11
CA GLY A 712 9.30 -33.46 12.06
C GLY A 712 8.73 -33.43 13.49
N LYS A 713 9.44 -32.73 14.37
CA LYS A 713 9.05 -32.49 15.76
C LYS A 713 8.40 -31.15 15.98
N ASP A 714 8.37 -30.29 14.97
CA ASP A 714 7.86 -28.93 15.07
C ASP A 714 6.32 -28.96 15.13
N THR A 715 5.76 -28.10 15.94
CA THR A 715 4.29 -27.88 15.97
C THR A 715 3.90 -27.02 14.77
N LEU A 716 2.78 -27.40 14.10
CA LEU A 716 2.27 -26.58 13.00
C LEU A 716 1.97 -25.16 13.49
N PRO A 717 2.46 -24.12 12.79
CA PRO A 717 2.16 -22.73 13.13
C PRO A 717 0.65 -22.42 13.09
N GLN A 718 0.25 -21.43 13.86
CA GLN A 718 -1.13 -20.94 13.87
C GLN A 718 -1.47 -20.14 12.62
N LEU A 719 -0.47 -19.45 12.02
CA LEU A 719 -0.60 -18.79 10.73
C LEU A 719 0.54 -19.25 9.79
N ILE A 720 0.16 -19.62 8.58
CA ILE A 720 1.10 -19.85 7.46
C ILE A 720 0.70 -18.91 6.32
N THR A 721 1.65 -18.19 5.76
CA THR A 721 1.46 -17.38 4.56
C THR A 721 2.17 -18.02 3.38
N VAL A 722 1.53 -18.02 2.21
CA VAL A 722 2.08 -18.63 0.98
C VAL A 722 1.81 -17.70 -0.19
N MET A 723 2.84 -17.35 -0.97
CA MET A 723 2.70 -16.57 -2.18
C MET A 723 2.77 -17.47 -3.43
N LEU A 724 1.75 -17.39 -4.29
CA LEU A 724 1.69 -18.05 -5.59
C LEU A 724 1.49 -16.98 -6.69
N PRO A 725 2.57 -16.44 -7.30
CA PRO A 725 2.48 -15.18 -8.05
C PRO A 725 2.27 -15.36 -9.56
N ASN A 726 2.17 -16.57 -10.10
CA ASN A 726 2.24 -16.74 -11.56
C ASN A 726 0.99 -16.25 -12.30
N ASP A 727 -0.14 -16.05 -11.65
CA ASP A 727 -1.31 -15.43 -12.29
C ASP A 727 -1.12 -13.94 -12.62
N HIS A 728 -0.03 -13.32 -12.17
CA HIS A 728 0.47 -12.05 -12.68
C HIS A 728 0.61 -12.01 -14.21
N THR A 729 0.76 -13.19 -14.79
CA THR A 729 1.02 -13.44 -16.20
C THR A 729 2.37 -12.90 -16.72
N ALA A 730 2.77 -13.38 -17.86
CA ALA A 730 3.96 -12.93 -18.59
C ALA A 730 3.85 -13.32 -20.07
N GLY A 731 4.80 -12.90 -20.87
CA GLY A 731 4.86 -13.25 -22.29
C GLY A 731 4.97 -14.77 -22.52
N PRO A 732 4.40 -15.30 -23.60
CA PRO A 732 4.42 -16.74 -23.92
C PRO A 732 5.83 -17.32 -24.04
N ARG A 733 6.01 -18.55 -23.55
CA ARG A 733 7.22 -19.38 -23.70
C ARG A 733 6.83 -20.86 -23.89
N PRO A 734 6.38 -21.21 -25.12
CA PRO A 734 5.85 -22.55 -25.43
C PRO A 734 6.84 -23.68 -25.15
N GLU A 735 8.14 -23.41 -25.26
CA GLU A 735 9.22 -24.37 -24.98
C GLU A 735 9.24 -24.80 -23.50
N ASP A 736 8.73 -24.00 -22.61
CA ASP A 736 8.63 -24.28 -21.16
C ASP A 736 7.20 -24.64 -20.70
N GLY A 737 6.28 -24.89 -21.63
CA GLY A 737 4.92 -25.29 -21.32
C GLY A 737 3.90 -24.15 -21.15
N TYR A 738 4.30 -22.90 -21.52
CA TYR A 738 3.45 -21.70 -21.42
C TYR A 738 3.20 -21.09 -22.80
N PRO A 739 2.35 -21.72 -23.65
CA PRO A 739 2.09 -21.19 -24.99
C PRO A 739 1.33 -19.86 -25.03
N TYR A 740 0.61 -19.50 -23.96
CA TYR A 740 -0.22 -18.31 -23.86
C TYR A 740 0.05 -17.54 -22.57
N SER A 741 -0.39 -16.28 -22.46
CA SER A 741 -0.49 -15.53 -21.19
C SER A 741 -1.36 -16.27 -20.16
N ALA A 742 -2.51 -16.83 -20.62
CA ALA A 742 -3.40 -17.62 -19.78
C ALA A 742 -2.74 -18.89 -19.18
N SER A 743 -1.61 -19.34 -19.72
CA SER A 743 -0.88 -20.49 -19.18
C SER A 743 -0.37 -20.27 -17.76
N TYR A 744 -0.03 -19.03 -17.45
CA TYR A 744 0.44 -18.67 -16.11
C TYR A 744 -0.69 -18.71 -15.08
N VAL A 745 -1.90 -18.29 -15.48
CA VAL A 745 -3.11 -18.41 -14.63
C VAL A 745 -3.46 -19.88 -14.42
N ALA A 746 -3.32 -20.71 -15.47
CA ALA A 746 -3.56 -22.16 -15.38
C ALA A 746 -2.53 -22.89 -14.49
N ASP A 747 -1.27 -22.46 -14.51
CA ASP A 747 -0.23 -22.94 -13.60
C ASP A 747 -0.58 -22.59 -12.14
N ASN A 748 -0.93 -21.33 -11.88
CA ASN A 748 -1.36 -20.85 -10.58
C ASN A 748 -2.60 -21.60 -10.06
N ASP A 749 -3.63 -21.77 -10.92
CA ASP A 749 -4.85 -22.52 -10.59
C ASP A 749 -4.54 -23.96 -10.16
N LEU A 750 -3.68 -24.66 -10.91
CA LEU A 750 -3.29 -26.04 -10.59
C LEU A 750 -2.48 -26.10 -9.29
N ALA A 751 -1.59 -25.12 -9.05
CA ALA A 751 -0.81 -25.04 -7.82
C ALA A 751 -1.70 -24.78 -6.59
N LEU A 752 -2.68 -23.88 -6.70
CA LEU A 752 -3.69 -23.65 -5.66
C LEU A 752 -4.48 -24.93 -5.38
N GLY A 753 -4.95 -25.59 -6.45
CA GLY A 753 -5.70 -26.84 -6.33
C GLY A 753 -4.89 -27.95 -5.63
N ARG A 754 -3.60 -28.12 -5.99
CA ARG A 754 -2.70 -29.10 -5.36
C ARG A 754 -2.42 -28.76 -3.89
N THR A 755 -2.18 -27.50 -3.60
CA THR A 755 -1.93 -27.04 -2.22
C THR A 755 -3.15 -27.36 -1.32
N LEU A 756 -4.35 -27.03 -1.77
CA LEU A 756 -5.57 -27.34 -1.01
C LEU A 756 -5.83 -28.85 -0.92
N HIS A 757 -5.58 -29.62 -1.99
CA HIS A 757 -5.63 -31.08 -1.99
C HIS A 757 -4.72 -31.68 -0.93
N PHE A 758 -3.48 -31.23 -0.87
CA PHE A 758 -2.51 -31.67 0.14
C PHE A 758 -2.99 -31.31 1.55
N LEU A 759 -3.27 -30.02 1.83
CA LEU A 759 -3.70 -29.54 3.14
C LEU A 759 -4.93 -30.29 3.67
N SER A 760 -5.91 -30.53 2.80
CA SER A 760 -7.17 -31.18 3.18
C SER A 760 -7.04 -32.66 3.58
N ARG A 761 -5.84 -33.27 3.38
CA ARG A 761 -5.50 -34.66 3.76
C ARG A 761 -4.56 -34.75 4.94
N THR A 762 -4.11 -33.60 5.47
CA THR A 762 -3.30 -33.56 6.68
C THR A 762 -4.16 -33.77 7.93
N PRO A 763 -3.58 -34.23 9.05
CA PRO A 763 -4.32 -34.32 10.33
C PRO A 763 -4.82 -32.95 10.84
N TYR A 764 -4.27 -31.88 10.34
CA TYR A 764 -4.57 -30.49 10.73
C TYR A 764 -5.81 -29.93 10.02
N TRP A 765 -6.31 -30.58 8.97
CA TRP A 765 -7.49 -30.13 8.21
C TRP A 765 -8.70 -29.87 9.10
N LYS A 766 -8.91 -30.71 10.10
CA LYS A 766 -10.09 -30.68 11.00
C LYS A 766 -10.29 -29.31 11.71
N ASP A 767 -9.22 -28.53 11.87
CA ASP A 767 -9.23 -27.23 12.55
C ASP A 767 -8.47 -26.15 11.76
N MET A 768 -8.46 -26.28 10.41
CA MET A 768 -7.79 -25.38 9.47
C MET A 768 -8.79 -24.49 8.72
N LEU A 769 -8.36 -23.26 8.46
CA LEU A 769 -8.97 -22.33 7.52
C LEU A 769 -7.94 -21.96 6.45
N VAL A 770 -8.31 -22.06 5.18
CA VAL A 770 -7.54 -21.55 4.05
C VAL A 770 -8.23 -20.33 3.50
N ILE A 771 -7.52 -19.22 3.39
CA ILE A 771 -7.97 -17.95 2.80
C ILE A 771 -7.12 -17.69 1.55
N VAL A 772 -7.76 -17.35 0.43
CA VAL A 772 -7.10 -17.07 -0.85
C VAL A 772 -7.54 -15.70 -1.36
N THR A 773 -6.57 -14.84 -1.72
CA THR A 773 -6.85 -13.51 -2.29
C THR A 773 -5.75 -13.08 -3.24
N GLU A 774 -6.02 -12.03 -4.01
CA GLU A 774 -5.04 -11.30 -4.82
C GLU A 774 -4.50 -10.10 -4.04
N ASP A 775 -3.33 -9.58 -4.46
CA ASP A 775 -2.74 -8.35 -3.90
C ASP A 775 -3.33 -7.09 -4.52
N ASP A 776 -3.50 -7.08 -5.83
CA ASP A 776 -4.18 -6.02 -6.58
C ASP A 776 -4.84 -6.58 -7.86
N PRO A 777 -5.75 -5.86 -8.49
CA PRO A 777 -6.41 -6.28 -9.73
C PRO A 777 -5.68 -5.81 -10.99
N GLN A 778 -4.61 -5.04 -10.88
CA GLN A 778 -3.82 -4.44 -11.94
C GLN A 778 -4.67 -3.69 -13.01
N GLY A 779 -4.47 -3.99 -14.28
CA GLY A 779 -5.26 -3.48 -15.41
C GLY A 779 -6.41 -4.40 -15.82
N GLY A 780 -6.81 -5.34 -14.95
CA GLY A 780 -7.86 -6.32 -15.23
C GLY A 780 -9.24 -5.69 -15.40
N VAL A 781 -10.13 -6.45 -16.01
CA VAL A 781 -11.48 -5.97 -16.36
C VAL A 781 -12.52 -6.49 -15.37
N ASP A 782 -13.41 -5.59 -14.91
CA ASP A 782 -14.54 -5.91 -14.04
C ASP A 782 -15.71 -4.95 -14.30
N HIS A 783 -16.95 -5.47 -14.30
CA HIS A 783 -18.12 -4.68 -14.63
C HIS A 783 -18.68 -3.85 -13.48
N ILE A 784 -18.23 -4.10 -12.24
CA ILE A 784 -18.66 -3.36 -11.04
C ILE A 784 -17.61 -2.30 -10.68
N ASP A 785 -16.37 -2.73 -10.48
CA ASP A 785 -15.28 -1.82 -10.12
C ASP A 785 -13.93 -2.43 -10.47
N ALA A 786 -13.00 -1.61 -10.94
CA ALA A 786 -11.65 -2.03 -11.27
C ALA A 786 -10.89 -2.67 -10.08
N HIS A 787 -11.29 -2.39 -8.84
CA HIS A 787 -10.69 -2.99 -7.63
C HIS A 787 -11.31 -4.33 -7.22
N ARG A 788 -12.42 -4.75 -7.85
CA ARG A 788 -13.07 -5.99 -7.44
C ARG A 788 -12.24 -7.21 -7.80
N SER A 789 -11.94 -8.03 -6.79
CA SER A 789 -11.01 -9.13 -6.92
C SER A 789 -11.48 -10.39 -6.18
N ILE A 790 -10.58 -11.33 -5.98
CA ILE A 790 -10.84 -12.70 -5.54
C ILE A 790 -10.74 -12.80 -4.02
N LEU A 791 -11.75 -13.37 -3.37
CA LEU A 791 -11.69 -13.86 -2.00
C LEU A 791 -12.39 -15.21 -1.93
N LEU A 792 -11.60 -16.26 -1.68
CA LEU A 792 -12.08 -17.62 -1.41
C LEU A 792 -11.75 -18.01 0.03
N MET A 793 -12.64 -18.73 0.69
CA MET A 793 -12.37 -19.39 1.96
C MET A 793 -12.71 -20.86 1.87
N ALA A 794 -11.82 -21.73 2.36
CA ALA A 794 -11.99 -23.18 2.39
C ALA A 794 -11.59 -23.73 3.76
N GLY A 795 -12.29 -24.77 4.20
CA GLY A 795 -12.05 -25.43 5.49
C GLY A 795 -13.31 -26.10 6.01
N PRO A 796 -13.21 -26.97 7.03
CA PRO A 796 -14.38 -27.69 7.55
C PRO A 796 -15.49 -26.78 8.10
N TYR A 797 -15.12 -25.65 8.70
CA TYR A 797 -16.08 -24.72 9.30
C TYR A 797 -16.56 -23.61 8.34
N VAL A 798 -16.18 -23.69 7.06
CA VAL A 798 -16.64 -22.79 5.99
C VAL A 798 -17.89 -23.35 5.35
N LYS A 799 -18.88 -22.50 5.06
CA LYS A 799 -20.11 -22.90 4.36
C LYS A 799 -19.79 -23.48 2.98
N LYS A 800 -20.61 -24.39 2.53
CA LYS A 800 -20.54 -25.03 1.21
C LYS A 800 -21.42 -24.29 0.21
N ASN A 801 -20.92 -24.14 -1.03
CA ASN A 801 -21.64 -23.52 -2.15
C ASN A 801 -22.29 -22.19 -1.73
N TYR A 802 -21.50 -21.34 -1.05
CA TYR A 802 -21.98 -20.09 -0.49
C TYR A 802 -21.28 -18.89 -1.16
N VAL A 803 -22.09 -17.89 -1.50
CA VAL A 803 -21.61 -16.61 -2.03
C VAL A 803 -21.87 -15.51 -1.02
N SER A 804 -20.83 -14.97 -0.42
CA SER A 804 -20.93 -13.82 0.46
C SER A 804 -21.23 -12.55 -0.33
N LYS A 805 -22.16 -11.76 0.18
CA LYS A 805 -22.51 -10.43 -0.34
C LYS A 805 -21.98 -9.31 0.56
N THR A 806 -21.36 -9.66 1.66
CA THR A 806 -20.74 -8.70 2.57
C THR A 806 -19.61 -7.97 1.85
N HIS A 807 -19.63 -6.64 1.89
CA HIS A 807 -18.55 -5.82 1.35
C HIS A 807 -17.28 -6.13 2.13
N ALA A 808 -16.28 -6.66 1.46
CA ALA A 808 -15.05 -7.13 2.06
C ALA A 808 -13.83 -6.46 1.39
N ASN A 809 -12.76 -6.35 2.16
CA ASN A 809 -11.47 -5.83 1.73
C ASN A 809 -10.33 -6.53 2.51
N PHE A 810 -9.09 -6.09 2.36
CA PHE A 810 -7.97 -6.66 3.12
C PHE A 810 -8.13 -6.54 4.64
N GLY A 811 -8.70 -5.43 5.13
CA GLY A 811 -9.01 -5.27 6.56
C GLY A 811 -10.00 -6.31 7.08
N SER A 812 -10.94 -6.75 6.23
CA SER A 812 -11.87 -7.82 6.58
C SER A 812 -11.15 -9.16 6.72
N ILE A 813 -10.15 -9.45 5.88
CA ILE A 813 -9.32 -10.66 5.98
C ILE A 813 -8.48 -10.62 7.27
N LEU A 814 -7.82 -9.49 7.54
CA LEU A 814 -7.06 -9.28 8.78
C LEU A 814 -7.95 -9.47 10.01
N LYS A 815 -9.16 -8.90 9.99
CA LYS A 815 -10.15 -9.05 11.07
C LYS A 815 -10.52 -10.51 11.32
N VAL A 816 -10.70 -11.32 10.27
CA VAL A 816 -10.92 -12.77 10.40
C VAL A 816 -9.73 -13.42 11.10
N MET A 817 -8.50 -13.13 10.66
CA MET A 817 -7.28 -13.71 11.25
C MET A 817 -7.13 -13.29 12.72
N TYR A 818 -7.24 -12.00 13.02
CA TYR A 818 -7.10 -11.49 14.38
C TYR A 818 -8.16 -12.04 15.34
N ASN A 819 -9.40 -12.12 14.89
CA ASN A 819 -10.49 -12.66 15.72
C ASN A 819 -10.28 -14.15 16.05
N ILE A 820 -9.87 -14.96 15.06
CA ILE A 820 -9.59 -16.40 15.28
C ILE A 820 -8.39 -16.59 16.20
N LEU A 821 -7.31 -15.82 15.99
CA LEU A 821 -6.05 -15.97 16.72
C LEU A 821 -6.02 -15.22 18.06
N GLY A 822 -7.04 -14.43 18.37
CA GLY A 822 -7.11 -13.63 19.60
C GLY A 822 -6.11 -12.48 19.64
N VAL A 823 -5.72 -11.96 18.49
CA VAL A 823 -4.78 -10.85 18.33
C VAL A 823 -5.54 -9.51 18.30
N PRO A 824 -5.21 -8.52 19.14
CA PRO A 824 -5.83 -7.20 19.08
C PRO A 824 -5.65 -6.55 17.70
N TYR A 825 -6.60 -5.74 17.29
CA TYR A 825 -6.52 -4.95 16.08
C TYR A 825 -5.31 -4.01 16.11
N VAL A 826 -4.67 -3.84 14.95
CA VAL A 826 -3.42 -3.09 14.81
C VAL A 826 -3.66 -1.63 14.45
N ASN A 827 -4.65 -1.39 13.60
CA ASN A 827 -4.91 -0.04 13.08
C ASN A 827 -6.42 0.24 12.89
N GLN A 828 -6.75 1.46 12.47
CA GLN A 828 -8.13 1.88 12.24
C GLN A 828 -8.80 1.15 11.08
N TYR A 829 -8.02 0.67 10.12
CA TYR A 829 -8.53 0.01 8.93
C TYR A 829 -9.07 -1.38 9.27
N ASP A 830 -8.31 -2.18 9.99
CA ASP A 830 -8.73 -3.54 10.37
C ASP A 830 -9.89 -3.55 11.39
N ILE A 831 -9.87 -2.65 12.39
CA ILE A 831 -10.97 -2.57 13.37
C ILE A 831 -12.30 -2.15 12.74
N THR A 832 -12.27 -1.25 11.73
CA THR A 832 -13.50 -0.75 11.09
C THR A 832 -13.97 -1.59 9.91
N ALA A 833 -13.21 -2.56 9.45
CA ALA A 833 -13.57 -3.44 8.33
C ALA A 833 -14.82 -4.31 8.65
N SER A 834 -15.44 -4.85 7.61
CA SER A 834 -16.58 -5.76 7.76
C SER A 834 -16.18 -7.07 8.44
N LEU A 835 -17.07 -7.60 9.27
CA LEU A 835 -16.95 -8.93 9.84
C LEU A 835 -17.51 -9.97 8.85
N LEU A 836 -16.71 -10.97 8.48
CA LEU A 836 -17.08 -11.99 7.51
C LEU A 836 -17.66 -13.26 8.17
N ASN A 837 -18.51 -13.10 9.17
CA ASN A 837 -19.14 -14.20 9.90
C ASN A 837 -20.09 -15.05 9.03
N ASP A 838 -20.60 -14.47 7.95
CA ASP A 838 -21.47 -15.13 7.00
C ASP A 838 -20.81 -16.27 6.21
N PHE A 839 -19.47 -16.31 6.13
CA PHE A 839 -18.74 -17.44 5.56
C PHE A 839 -18.79 -18.72 6.40
N PHE A 840 -19.07 -18.64 7.70
CA PHE A 840 -18.83 -19.71 8.65
C PHE A 840 -20.11 -20.48 9.05
N THR A 841 -19.92 -21.72 9.48
CA THR A 841 -20.99 -22.63 9.93
C THR A 841 -20.56 -23.44 11.15
N ASN A 842 -21.53 -23.71 12.05
CA ASN A 842 -21.35 -24.63 13.20
C ASN A 842 -21.49 -26.11 12.82
N LYS A 843 -21.74 -26.42 11.55
CA LYS A 843 -21.83 -27.78 11.02
C LYS A 843 -20.60 -28.07 10.15
N PRO A 844 -19.50 -28.55 10.75
CA PRO A 844 -18.27 -28.76 9.99
C PRO A 844 -18.42 -29.92 9.00
N ASP A 845 -17.77 -29.75 7.83
CA ASP A 845 -17.66 -30.81 6.83
C ASP A 845 -16.15 -31.04 6.52
N PHE A 846 -15.68 -32.21 6.91
CA PHE A 846 -14.28 -32.61 6.80
C PHE A 846 -13.92 -33.25 5.46
N THR A 847 -14.82 -33.26 4.49
CA THR A 847 -14.58 -33.83 3.15
C THR A 847 -13.34 -33.16 2.51
N PRO A 848 -12.33 -33.95 2.10
CA PRO A 848 -11.13 -33.37 1.50
C PRO A 848 -11.41 -32.84 0.10
N TYR A 849 -10.58 -31.90 -0.32
CA TYR A 849 -10.60 -31.33 -1.67
C TYR A 849 -9.84 -32.23 -2.66
N ASN A 850 -10.35 -32.37 -3.89
CA ASN A 850 -9.67 -33.03 -5.01
C ASN A 850 -9.42 -32.00 -6.10
N PHE A 851 -8.16 -31.78 -6.48
CA PHE A 851 -7.82 -30.86 -7.56
C PHE A 851 -8.19 -31.40 -8.94
N GLU A 852 -8.25 -30.51 -9.93
CA GLU A 852 -8.48 -30.79 -11.34
C GLU A 852 -7.34 -30.20 -12.17
N PHE A 853 -7.05 -30.83 -13.30
CA PHE A 853 -6.08 -30.30 -14.25
C PHE A 853 -6.72 -29.27 -15.18
N PRO A 854 -6.04 -28.15 -15.48
CA PRO A 854 -6.43 -27.28 -16.58
C PRO A 854 -6.26 -28.00 -17.92
N SER A 855 -6.73 -27.42 -19.02
CA SER A 855 -6.50 -27.98 -20.37
C SER A 855 -5.02 -27.95 -20.72
N GLN A 856 -4.48 -29.10 -21.14
CA GLN A 856 -3.04 -29.22 -21.43
C GLN A 856 -2.60 -28.35 -22.62
N GLU A 857 -3.50 -28.03 -23.53
CA GLU A 857 -3.26 -27.10 -24.63
C GLU A 857 -3.00 -25.67 -24.15
N VAL A 858 -3.50 -25.31 -22.96
CA VAL A 858 -3.26 -24.01 -22.35
C VAL A 858 -1.99 -24.05 -21.51
N PHE A 859 -1.79 -25.11 -20.73
CA PHE A 859 -0.64 -25.23 -19.84
C PHE A 859 -0.15 -26.68 -19.80
N ASP A 860 1.08 -26.88 -20.25
CA ASP A 860 1.76 -28.19 -20.21
C ASP A 860 2.59 -28.29 -18.91
N TRP A 861 1.95 -28.81 -17.85
CA TRP A 861 2.57 -28.92 -16.52
C TRP A 861 3.78 -29.87 -16.50
N ASP A 862 3.81 -30.93 -17.29
CA ASP A 862 4.96 -31.84 -17.34
C ASP A 862 6.19 -31.14 -17.93
N LYS A 863 5.98 -30.37 -18.98
CA LYS A 863 7.02 -29.60 -19.65
C LYS A 863 7.53 -28.46 -18.75
N SER A 864 6.64 -27.78 -18.03
CA SER A 864 6.98 -26.69 -17.13
C SER A 864 7.88 -27.15 -15.97
N MET A 865 7.64 -28.36 -15.46
CA MET A 865 8.38 -28.94 -14.33
C MET A 865 9.67 -29.67 -14.74
N LYS A 866 9.91 -29.88 -16.03
CA LYS A 866 11.05 -30.66 -16.51
C LYS A 866 12.40 -30.18 -16.00
N LYS A 867 12.60 -28.86 -15.95
CA LYS A 867 13.84 -28.24 -15.45
C LYS A 867 13.94 -28.34 -13.92
N TYR A 868 12.81 -28.36 -13.21
CA TYR A 868 12.71 -28.29 -11.76
C TYR A 868 12.68 -29.66 -11.07
N ASN A 869 12.61 -30.75 -11.84
CA ASN A 869 12.73 -32.11 -11.33
C ASN A 869 14.19 -32.63 -11.35
N GLN A 870 15.16 -31.75 -11.57
CA GLN A 870 16.60 -32.02 -11.60
C GLN A 870 17.34 -31.03 -10.69
N PRO A 871 18.61 -31.26 -10.33
CA PRO A 871 19.41 -30.25 -9.65
C PRO A 871 19.45 -28.95 -10.48
N ILE A 872 19.04 -27.86 -9.87
CA ILE A 872 18.85 -26.57 -10.55
C ILE A 872 20.10 -25.72 -10.39
N ASP A 873 20.65 -25.25 -11.49
CA ASP A 873 21.62 -24.16 -11.47
C ASP A 873 20.86 -22.82 -11.50
N TRP A 874 20.59 -22.28 -10.34
CA TRP A 874 19.81 -21.07 -10.16
C TRP A 874 20.38 -19.83 -10.85
N ARG A 875 21.68 -19.84 -11.17
CA ARG A 875 22.34 -18.76 -11.92
C ARG A 875 21.86 -18.69 -13.38
N LYS A 876 21.27 -19.77 -13.88
CA LYS A 876 20.74 -19.88 -15.25
C LYS A 876 19.25 -19.60 -15.35
N ILE A 877 18.57 -19.46 -14.22
CA ILE A 877 17.15 -19.07 -14.19
C ILE A 877 17.09 -17.56 -14.40
N LYS A 878 16.57 -17.16 -15.54
CA LYS A 878 16.32 -15.74 -15.87
C LYS A 878 15.04 -15.25 -15.23
N GLN A 879 14.89 -13.96 -15.15
CA GLN A 879 13.60 -13.34 -14.88
C GLN A 879 12.58 -13.75 -15.94
N GLY A 880 11.32 -13.83 -15.55
CA GLY A 880 10.22 -14.11 -16.45
C GLY A 880 10.16 -13.13 -17.63
N PRO A 881 9.57 -13.52 -18.75
CA PRO A 881 9.33 -12.61 -19.85
C PRO A 881 8.56 -11.38 -19.39
N LYS A 882 8.72 -10.27 -20.12
CA LYS A 882 7.94 -9.08 -19.84
C LYS A 882 6.44 -9.41 -19.88
N MET A 883 5.72 -8.95 -18.87
CA MET A 883 4.27 -9.05 -18.80
C MET A 883 3.62 -8.37 -20.03
N ASP A 884 2.49 -8.89 -20.46
CA ASP A 884 1.67 -8.23 -21.47
C ASP A 884 1.23 -6.85 -20.97
N ASN A 885 1.31 -5.84 -21.80
CA ASN A 885 0.82 -4.52 -21.42
C ASN A 885 -0.71 -4.49 -21.42
N GLU A 886 -1.31 -3.53 -20.74
CA GLU A 886 -2.76 -3.39 -20.56
C GLU A 886 -3.52 -3.37 -21.90
N ASN A 887 -2.98 -2.75 -22.92
CA ASN A 887 -3.61 -2.73 -24.24
C ASN A 887 -3.60 -4.11 -24.92
N GLU A 888 -2.53 -4.91 -24.69
CA GLU A 888 -2.46 -6.30 -25.17
C GLU A 888 -3.47 -7.16 -24.39
N GLN A 889 -3.53 -7.06 -23.07
CA GLN A 889 -4.51 -7.74 -22.22
C GLN A 889 -5.96 -7.40 -22.62
N ARG A 890 -6.25 -6.13 -22.82
CA ARG A 890 -7.56 -5.67 -23.23
C ARG A 890 -7.92 -6.11 -24.66
N THR A 891 -6.96 -6.10 -25.57
CA THR A 891 -7.13 -6.63 -26.93
C THR A 891 -7.45 -8.13 -26.92
N GLU A 892 -6.77 -8.89 -26.09
CA GLU A 892 -7.03 -10.32 -25.89
C GLU A 892 -8.41 -10.55 -25.30
N HIS A 893 -8.80 -9.75 -24.28
CA HIS A 893 -10.13 -9.79 -23.69
C HIS A 893 -11.23 -9.55 -24.74
N TYR A 894 -11.14 -8.52 -25.57
CA TYR A 894 -12.15 -8.24 -26.60
C TYR A 894 -12.20 -9.34 -27.66
N LYS A 895 -11.10 -9.96 -28.03
CA LYS A 895 -11.09 -11.14 -28.90
C LYS A 895 -11.83 -12.32 -28.27
N THR A 896 -11.61 -12.54 -26.96
CA THR A 896 -12.22 -13.64 -26.19
C THR A 896 -13.73 -13.44 -26.08
N SER A 897 -14.17 -12.22 -25.77
CA SER A 897 -15.60 -11.89 -25.59
C SER A 897 -16.37 -11.74 -26.91
N GLY A 898 -15.71 -11.71 -28.05
CA GLY A 898 -16.33 -11.41 -29.34
C GLY A 898 -16.81 -9.94 -29.49
N THR A 899 -16.38 -9.07 -28.59
CA THR A 899 -16.74 -7.66 -28.61
C THR A 899 -15.88 -6.92 -29.64
N ILE A 900 -16.51 -6.19 -30.56
CA ILE A 900 -15.80 -5.38 -31.57
C ILE A 900 -15.27 -4.13 -30.89
N ILE A 901 -13.95 -3.93 -30.93
CA ILE A 901 -13.33 -2.67 -30.50
C ILE A 901 -13.80 -1.58 -31.48
N GLN A 902 -14.67 -0.69 -31.06
CA GLN A 902 -14.85 0.57 -31.79
C GLN A 902 -13.58 1.40 -31.59
N LYS A 903 -12.82 1.56 -32.68
CA LYS A 903 -11.60 2.39 -32.72
C LYS A 903 -11.92 3.86 -32.54
#